data_a6e97e86ab9d31f306d54621ee03c6cb
#
_entry.id   a6e97e86ab9d31f306d54621ee03c6cb
#
_cell.length_a   1.000
_cell.length_b   1.000
_cell.length_c   1.000
_cell.angle_alpha   90.00
_cell.angle_beta   90.00
_cell.angle_gamma   90.00
#
_symmetry.space_group_name_H-M   'P 1'
#
loop_
_entity.id
_entity.type
_entity.pdbx_description
1 polymer ?
#
loop_
_entity_poly.entity_id
_entity_poly.type
_entity_poly.pdbx_seq_one_letter_code
_entity_poly.pdbx_strand_id
1 'polypeptide(L)'
;RSPSRGLGDVYKRQRKRQAVGLSFVRFRNTLFPQMLKKILKHTLRTLLVILLVLLLVPALLYVPAVQDLARRRAVAYASRTLGMEVSVEHIRLAFPLRLTVDNTLLADRTDTLLRCGRLSLDAALWPLIRKEVVIRSFALERVAAHYKDTLAGMDLRLAAGELSLEAVRADLSANTAGISRLVLADADIRLNLTEAAPAEKKESAAALPWTVGLDRIAVSSLAFGMRTSPAVSELSVRLADGSVDTCRVLLDSQQVSVKSVLLDRGAYSYLTGPTEAESGTSAGTTEASAPWTVRVDRVALTDNSVEYGRLGHRPAAGFDPAFIALAPLDLTIDSVYNRGADIALQIRRTAFTERCGLSVRDLTGRFGMDASGIVLSGLDLQTTFSRIRAELTAGAGILKLEPASPLDAVLSADLNTKDLKYLSPEAVPPVLDDRTVRLSFSAAGTLGDLGKTQLEISSPGHLDLKADAAAKNLLDANRMEASARFEGDFRDLAFLKALLPDTALRRRVAIPALIRLRGSAGADRGTFSTASTLSADGGELSVKGRFNPREQSYDAAIRADSFPLNSFLPADSQGIVDLALQARGTGFDPLLPRTRTSLRAQIGRAEFGGRDFGGIELDAELDSQRLSGRISDRDEALRLLLSVSGTLTEREQRIGLSGSVFGFDLAALGVSPEPIGGSFALDASASAAGKGAYAARIALDSIEIRNKHRTDRIRPTSVSLHTDSAATRAEAASGDLSLTFSTPQSADSLIAALTRSARTLAGQIDAQSIDMEQLKPALPDFALRVSAGPDNILNSLLKSRKIAFDALNAEGVNCDSLPVSIRLRTEGLAYGNVVLDTVTADIRQNGKRLEYALGLANAPGNLDNIARAGLYGHLVRNTGQANLYQRNRAGREGFRFGLDVTWTDSLVRASVTPPDPLFGFEPWTVNRGNYLAYRFDKRVEADLDMTHGDQRFAIRTLSLIHISEPTRRTPIS
;
A
#
# COMPACT_ATOMS: atom_id res chain seq x y z
N ARG A 1 -31.06 -25.12 -53.62
CA ARG A 1 -31.95 -25.82 -54.62
C ARG A 1 -32.35 -27.16 -54.05
N SER A 2 -33.68 -27.29 -53.80
CA SER A 2 -34.43 -28.57 -53.93
C SER A 2 -34.20 -29.22 -55.32
N PRO A 3 -34.68 -30.36 -55.65
CA PRO A 3 -35.93 -30.95 -55.23
C PRO A 3 -35.91 -32.51 -55.13
N SER A 4 -36.93 -33.05 -54.59
CA SER A 4 -38.11 -33.67 -55.22
C SER A 4 -38.21 -35.17 -55.15
N ARG A 5 -39.39 -35.61 -54.79
CA ARG A 5 -40.26 -36.63 -55.39
C ARG A 5 -39.77 -38.07 -55.19
N GLY A 6 -40.62 -38.99 -54.92
CA GLY A 6 -42.07 -39.13 -55.10
C GLY A 6 -42.49 -40.45 -54.52
N LEU A 7 -43.67 -40.49 -54.19
CA LEU A 7 -44.70 -41.32 -54.85
C LEU A 7 -44.39 -42.82 -54.75
N GLY A 8 -45.25 -43.62 -54.36
CA GLY A 8 -46.67 -43.77 -54.46
C GLY A 8 -47.00 -45.16 -54.01
N ASP A 9 -48.07 -45.20 -53.43
CA ASP A 9 -49.26 -45.94 -54.00
C ASP A 9 -49.06 -47.42 -54.26
N VAL A 10 -49.82 -48.26 -53.83
CA VAL A 10 -51.13 -48.60 -54.36
C VAL A 10 -51.67 -49.90 -53.78
N TYR A 11 -52.90 -49.86 -53.28
CA TYR A 11 -54.01 -50.71 -53.53
C TYR A 11 -54.00 -52.19 -53.13
N LYS A 12 -55.00 -52.51 -52.27
CA LYS A 12 -56.26 -53.15 -52.68
C LYS A 12 -56.19 -54.39 -53.54
N ARG A 13 -56.77 -55.41 -53.09
CA ARG A 13 -57.88 -56.25 -53.68
C ARG A 13 -57.78 -57.63 -53.12
N GLN A 14 -58.79 -58.09 -52.64
CA GLN A 14 -60.11 -58.71 -53.08
C GLN A 14 -60.14 -60.17 -52.83
N ARG A 15 -61.13 -60.60 -52.11
CA ARG A 15 -62.22 -61.40 -52.39
C ARG A 15 -61.99 -62.55 -53.42
N LYS A 16 -62.28 -63.74 -52.93
CA LYS A 16 -63.42 -64.56 -53.51
C LYS A 16 -63.35 -65.95 -52.95
N ARG A 17 -64.39 -66.30 -52.30
CA ARG A 17 -65.44 -67.26 -52.70
C ARG A 17 -64.95 -68.64 -53.06
N GLN A 18 -65.48 -69.62 -52.33
CA GLN A 18 -66.42 -70.56 -52.91
C GLN A 18 -67.18 -71.29 -51.86
N ALA A 19 -68.48 -71.27 -52.07
CA ALA A 19 -69.53 -72.02 -51.39
C ALA A 19 -69.75 -73.35 -52.07
N VAL A 20 -70.07 -74.34 -51.32
CA VAL A 20 -70.85 -75.50 -51.65
C VAL A 20 -71.31 -75.96 -50.30
N GLY A 21 -72.55 -76.14 -50.02
CA GLY A 21 -73.79 -76.37 -50.66
C GLY A 21 -74.43 -77.53 -49.90
N LEU A 22 -75.70 -77.27 -49.41
CA LEU A 22 -76.76 -78.14 -49.15
C LEU A 22 -76.56 -79.35 -48.27
N SER A 23 -77.35 -79.52 -47.16
CA SER A 23 -78.74 -79.93 -47.32
C SER A 23 -79.50 -79.88 -45.99
N PHE A 24 -80.71 -79.61 -46.14
CA PHE A 24 -81.83 -79.68 -45.14
C PHE A 24 -82.03 -81.11 -44.61
N VAL A 25 -82.13 -81.20 -43.21
CA VAL A 25 -83.10 -82.11 -42.60
C VAL A 25 -83.71 -81.37 -41.39
N ARG A 26 -84.98 -81.20 -41.52
CA ARG A 26 -85.92 -80.76 -40.52
C ARG A 26 -86.20 -81.99 -39.59
N PHE A 27 -85.88 -81.85 -38.36
CA PHE A 27 -86.64 -82.60 -37.32
C PHE A 27 -87.03 -81.66 -36.22
N ARG A 28 -88.32 -81.81 -36.09
CA ARG A 28 -89.24 -81.04 -35.17
C ARG A 28 -89.33 -81.76 -33.89
N ASN A 29 -89.36 -80.86 -32.79
CA ASN A 29 -90.12 -81.05 -31.60
C ASN A 29 -89.32 -81.45 -30.30
N THR A 30 -89.38 -80.52 -29.46
CA THR A 30 -89.92 -80.67 -28.11
C THR A 30 -89.13 -81.49 -27.12
N LEU A 31 -88.29 -80.76 -26.35
CA LEU A 31 -88.14 -81.02 -24.88
C LEU A 31 -87.01 -80.18 -24.23
N PHE A 32 -86.79 -78.97 -24.67
CA PHE A 32 -85.68 -78.19 -24.14
C PHE A 32 -85.97 -76.74 -23.63
N PRO A 33 -87.14 -76.43 -23.14
CA PRO A 33 -87.25 -75.09 -22.46
C PRO A 33 -87.25 -75.16 -20.90
N GLN A 34 -87.24 -76.32 -20.31
CA GLN A 34 -87.24 -76.36 -18.83
C GLN A 34 -85.95 -76.68 -18.15
N MET A 35 -84.99 -77.35 -18.80
CA MET A 35 -83.63 -77.56 -18.29
C MET A 35 -82.75 -76.32 -18.49
N LEU A 36 -82.87 -75.59 -19.55
CA LEU A 36 -82.05 -74.40 -19.75
C LEU A 36 -82.42 -73.27 -18.78
N LYS A 37 -83.68 -73.13 -18.46
CA LYS A 37 -84.08 -72.15 -17.39
C LYS A 37 -83.57 -72.52 -15.97
N LYS A 38 -83.45 -73.82 -15.66
CA LYS A 38 -82.90 -74.25 -14.41
C LYS A 38 -81.38 -74.14 -14.37
N ILE A 39 -80.66 -74.49 -15.43
CA ILE A 39 -79.21 -74.33 -15.52
C ILE A 39 -78.81 -72.82 -15.57
N LEU A 40 -79.48 -71.98 -16.34
CA LEU A 40 -79.27 -70.54 -16.37
C LEU A 40 -79.59 -69.90 -15.01
N LYS A 41 -80.65 -70.42 -14.27
CA LYS A 41 -80.94 -69.88 -12.96
C LYS A 41 -79.94 -70.30 -11.89
N HIS A 42 -79.39 -71.54 -12.04
CA HIS A 42 -78.33 -71.98 -11.10
C HIS A 42 -76.95 -71.33 -11.47
N THR A 43 -76.59 -71.24 -12.74
CA THR A 43 -75.33 -70.48 -13.15
C THR A 43 -75.44 -69.00 -12.80
N LEU A 44 -76.62 -68.39 -12.97
CA LEU A 44 -76.78 -66.99 -12.62
C LEU A 44 -76.75 -66.78 -11.06
N ARG A 45 -77.35 -67.75 -10.26
CA ARG A 45 -77.19 -67.72 -8.88
C ARG A 45 -75.75 -67.98 -8.39
N THR A 46 -75.10 -68.93 -9.01
CA THR A 46 -73.66 -69.19 -8.71
C THR A 46 -72.77 -68.01 -9.06
N LEU A 47 -73.05 -67.42 -10.26
CA LEU A 47 -72.36 -66.17 -10.67
C LEU A 47 -72.70 -65.00 -9.72
N LEU A 48 -73.97 -64.90 -9.30
CA LEU A 48 -74.38 -63.89 -8.32
C LEU A 48 -73.76 -64.08 -6.99
N VAL A 49 -73.65 -65.34 -6.51
CA VAL A 49 -72.95 -65.69 -5.25
C VAL A 49 -71.45 -65.43 -5.36
N ILE A 50 -70.86 -65.81 -6.47
CA ILE A 50 -69.45 -65.53 -6.76
C ILE A 50 -69.26 -64.02 -6.83
N LEU A 51 -70.11 -63.28 -7.49
CA LEU A 51 -70.06 -61.82 -7.50
C LEU A 51 -70.33 -61.21 -6.15
N LEU A 52 -71.29 -61.75 -5.40
CA LEU A 52 -71.58 -61.31 -4.04
C LEU A 52 -70.39 -61.60 -3.10
N VAL A 53 -69.79 -62.77 -3.22
CA VAL A 53 -68.51 -63.10 -2.43
C VAL A 53 -67.38 -62.24 -2.89
N LEU A 54 -67.25 -62.01 -4.21
CA LEU A 54 -66.19 -61.16 -4.78
C LEU A 54 -66.38 -59.67 -4.37
N LEU A 55 -67.62 -59.24 -4.06
CA LEU A 55 -67.92 -57.92 -3.56
C LEU A 55 -67.87 -57.85 -2.03
N LEU A 56 -68.34 -58.91 -1.33
CA LEU A 56 -68.46 -58.97 0.11
C LEU A 56 -67.10 -59.14 0.82
N VAL A 57 -66.18 -59.96 0.22
CA VAL A 57 -64.84 -60.19 0.75
C VAL A 57 -64.03 -58.92 0.76
N PRO A 58 -63.94 -58.09 -0.29
CA PRO A 58 -63.35 -56.80 -0.21
C PRO A 58 -64.06 -55.81 0.68
N ALA A 59 -65.39 -55.86 0.71
CA ALA A 59 -66.23 -55.00 1.60
C ALA A 59 -65.97 -55.23 3.10
N LEU A 60 -65.57 -56.48 3.47
CA LEU A 60 -65.23 -56.82 4.86
C LEU A 60 -63.91 -56.08 5.27
N LEU A 61 -63.04 -55.72 4.35
CA LEU A 61 -61.83 -54.94 4.65
C LEU A 61 -62.14 -53.51 5.10
N TYR A 62 -63.32 -53.00 4.84
CA TYR A 62 -63.76 -51.65 5.26
C TYR A 62 -64.52 -51.66 6.62
N VAL A 63 -64.67 -52.82 7.24
CA VAL A 63 -65.32 -52.94 8.58
C VAL A 63 -64.27 -52.62 9.69
N PRO A 64 -64.55 -51.68 10.61
CA PRO A 64 -63.52 -51.25 11.56
C PRO A 64 -62.97 -52.42 12.45
N ALA A 65 -63.76 -53.40 12.84
CA ALA A 65 -63.27 -54.53 13.59
C ALA A 65 -62.28 -55.40 12.80
N VAL A 66 -62.44 -55.54 11.46
CA VAL A 66 -61.56 -56.28 10.61
C VAL A 66 -60.26 -55.49 10.40
N GLN A 67 -60.33 -54.14 10.27
CA GLN A 67 -59.19 -53.28 10.19
C GLN A 67 -58.37 -53.34 11.45
N ASP A 68 -58.96 -53.36 12.65
CA ASP A 68 -58.18 -53.48 13.90
C ASP A 68 -57.48 -54.85 14.02
N LEU A 69 -58.18 -55.95 13.62
CA LEU A 69 -57.57 -57.29 13.58
C LEU A 69 -56.38 -57.29 12.58
N ALA A 70 -56.58 -56.71 11.37
CA ALA A 70 -55.54 -56.56 10.37
C ALA A 70 -54.35 -55.73 10.90
N ARG A 71 -54.61 -54.61 11.55
CA ARG A 71 -53.59 -53.80 12.23
C ARG A 71 -52.73 -54.60 13.16
N ARG A 72 -53.34 -55.31 14.12
CA ARG A 72 -52.61 -56.15 15.09
C ARG A 72 -51.77 -57.20 14.42
N ARG A 73 -52.27 -57.86 13.36
CA ARG A 73 -51.53 -58.88 12.59
C ARG A 73 -50.41 -58.26 11.79
N ALA A 74 -50.64 -57.13 11.13
CA ALA A 74 -49.65 -56.41 10.34
C ALA A 74 -48.52 -55.84 11.22
N VAL A 75 -48.84 -55.25 12.37
CA VAL A 75 -47.87 -54.76 13.33
C VAL A 75 -47.04 -55.88 13.89
N ALA A 76 -47.68 -57.02 14.28
CA ALA A 76 -46.92 -58.15 14.79
C ALA A 76 -46.03 -58.85 13.73
N TYR A 77 -46.48 -58.89 12.49
CA TYR A 77 -45.68 -59.35 11.34
C TYR A 77 -44.49 -58.43 11.06
N ALA A 78 -44.79 -57.08 10.94
CA ALA A 78 -43.74 -56.12 10.70
C ALA A 78 -42.68 -56.12 11.81
N SER A 79 -43.09 -56.14 13.07
CA SER A 79 -42.16 -56.20 14.21
C SER A 79 -41.25 -57.44 14.18
N ARG A 80 -41.83 -58.61 13.78
CA ARG A 80 -41.04 -59.86 13.63
C ARG A 80 -40.07 -59.83 12.45
N THR A 81 -40.53 -59.30 11.29
CA THR A 81 -39.78 -59.27 10.08
C THR A 81 -38.64 -58.27 10.09
N LEU A 82 -38.90 -57.13 10.67
CA LEU A 82 -37.93 -56.04 10.79
C LEU A 82 -37.01 -56.20 12.03
N GLY A 83 -37.43 -57.04 13.00
CA GLY A 83 -36.68 -57.17 14.26
C GLY A 83 -36.74 -55.93 15.12
N MET A 84 -37.71 -55.07 14.89
CA MET A 84 -37.89 -53.75 15.48
C MET A 84 -39.25 -53.61 16.17
N GLU A 85 -39.39 -52.71 17.12
CA GLU A 85 -40.66 -52.38 17.73
C GLU A 85 -41.49 -51.47 16.77
N VAL A 86 -42.58 -52.04 16.27
CA VAL A 86 -43.52 -51.29 15.40
C VAL A 86 -44.81 -51.04 16.21
N SER A 87 -45.22 -49.80 16.29
CA SER A 87 -46.47 -49.39 16.91
C SER A 87 -47.26 -48.52 15.93
N VAL A 88 -48.57 -48.82 15.86
CA VAL A 88 -49.50 -48.04 15.03
C VAL A 88 -50.81 -47.93 15.80
N GLU A 89 -51.26 -46.73 16.06
CA GLU A 89 -52.47 -46.50 16.88
C GLU A 89 -53.76 -46.88 16.14
N HIS A 90 -53.92 -46.33 14.92
CA HIS A 90 -55.06 -46.61 14.08
C HIS A 90 -54.68 -46.84 12.63
N ILE A 91 -55.33 -47.81 11.96
CA ILE A 91 -55.31 -48.00 10.50
C ILE A 91 -56.74 -47.95 10.01
N ARG A 92 -57.03 -47.04 9.09
CA ARG A 92 -58.33 -46.90 8.44
C ARG A 92 -58.17 -47.04 6.95
N LEU A 93 -58.95 -47.96 6.40
CA LEU A 93 -59.06 -48.14 5.01
C LEU A 93 -60.46 -47.75 4.57
N ALA A 94 -60.61 -46.76 3.71
CA ALA A 94 -61.88 -46.30 3.12
C ALA A 94 -61.96 -46.59 1.65
N PHE A 95 -63.17 -46.85 1.14
CA PHE A 95 -63.40 -47.13 -0.29
C PHE A 95 -63.08 -45.88 -1.17
N PRO A 96 -62.41 -46.02 -2.34
CA PRO A 96 -62.02 -47.30 -3.01
C PRO A 96 -60.68 -47.86 -2.53
N LEU A 97 -59.65 -47.04 -2.12
CA LEU A 97 -58.37 -47.41 -1.56
C LEU A 97 -57.71 -46.20 -0.90
N ARG A 98 -58.44 -45.65 0.10
CA ARG A 98 -57.89 -44.57 0.93
C ARG A 98 -57.45 -45.15 2.25
N LEU A 99 -56.11 -45.21 2.43
CA LEU A 99 -55.44 -45.69 3.65
C LEU A 99 -55.05 -44.48 4.52
N THR A 100 -55.44 -44.50 5.77
CA THR A 100 -54.95 -43.57 6.79
C THR A 100 -54.35 -44.37 7.91
N VAL A 101 -53.15 -44.03 8.31
CA VAL A 101 -52.40 -44.62 9.43
C VAL A 101 -52.06 -43.51 10.40
N ASP A 102 -52.58 -43.59 11.60
CA ASP A 102 -52.36 -42.58 12.63
C ASP A 102 -51.31 -43.07 13.64
N ASN A 103 -50.40 -42.17 14.05
CA ASN A 103 -49.39 -42.36 15.08
C ASN A 103 -48.53 -43.64 14.89
N THR A 104 -47.77 -43.67 13.81
CA THR A 104 -46.85 -44.76 13.52
C THR A 104 -45.51 -44.50 14.24
N LEU A 105 -45.04 -45.51 14.96
CA LEU A 105 -43.72 -45.53 15.59
C LEU A 105 -42.95 -46.77 15.13
N LEU A 106 -41.70 -46.55 14.69
CA LEU A 106 -40.75 -47.60 14.42
C LEU A 106 -39.49 -47.31 15.23
N ALA A 107 -39.21 -48.20 16.18
CA ALA A 107 -38.06 -48.05 17.07
C ALA A 107 -37.22 -49.32 17.11
N ASP A 108 -35.89 -49.15 17.15
CA ASP A 108 -34.96 -50.19 17.51
C ASP A 108 -34.70 -50.10 19.04
N ARG A 109 -33.98 -51.08 19.60
CA ARG A 109 -33.66 -51.15 21.05
C ARG A 109 -32.95 -49.92 21.59
N THR A 110 -32.34 -49.12 20.71
CA THR A 110 -31.50 -47.96 21.08
C THR A 110 -32.02 -46.64 20.56
N ASP A 111 -32.89 -46.61 19.54
CA ASP A 111 -33.31 -45.35 18.90
C ASP A 111 -34.69 -45.43 18.22
N THR A 112 -35.34 -44.28 18.05
CA THR A 112 -36.58 -44.15 17.28
C THR A 112 -36.24 -43.85 15.83
N LEU A 113 -36.40 -44.86 14.97
CA LEU A 113 -36.05 -44.76 13.54
C LEU A 113 -37.07 -43.97 12.73
N LEU A 114 -38.34 -44.07 13.07
CA LEU A 114 -39.42 -43.34 12.40
C LEU A 114 -40.58 -43.04 13.35
N ARG A 115 -40.99 -41.80 13.38
CA ARG A 115 -42.24 -41.36 13.98
C ARG A 115 -43.06 -40.60 12.94
N CYS A 116 -44.31 -41.00 12.74
CA CYS A 116 -45.17 -40.31 11.80
C CYS A 116 -46.55 -40.11 12.50
N GLY A 117 -46.99 -38.87 12.59
CA GLY A 117 -48.28 -38.52 13.19
C GLY A 117 -49.43 -38.98 12.37
N ARG A 118 -49.38 -38.81 11.04
CA ARG A 118 -50.37 -39.34 10.13
C ARG A 118 -49.74 -39.65 8.76
N LEU A 119 -50.01 -40.83 8.27
CA LEU A 119 -49.79 -41.25 6.89
C LEU A 119 -51.14 -41.38 6.17
N SER A 120 -51.31 -40.72 5.07
CA SER A 120 -52.48 -40.85 4.22
C SER A 120 -52.09 -41.24 2.79
N LEU A 121 -52.81 -42.23 2.23
CA LEU A 121 -52.60 -42.71 0.87
C LEU A 121 -53.93 -42.88 0.20
N ASP A 122 -54.19 -42.20 -0.89
CA ASP A 122 -55.34 -42.38 -1.74
C ASP A 122 -54.90 -42.91 -3.12
N ALA A 123 -55.18 -44.18 -3.37
CA ALA A 123 -54.76 -44.85 -4.58
C ALA A 123 -55.96 -45.33 -5.42
N ALA A 124 -55.77 -45.36 -6.73
CA ALA A 124 -56.78 -45.85 -7.66
C ALA A 124 -56.60 -47.37 -7.88
N LEU A 125 -57.67 -48.16 -7.67
CA LEU A 125 -57.65 -49.64 -7.83
C LEU A 125 -57.59 -50.09 -9.30
N TRP A 126 -58.34 -49.43 -10.16
CA TRP A 126 -58.51 -49.94 -11.56
C TRP A 126 -57.28 -49.85 -12.43
N PRO A 127 -56.42 -48.85 -12.32
CA PRO A 127 -55.15 -48.79 -13.08
C PRO A 127 -54.17 -49.92 -12.75
N LEU A 128 -54.18 -50.42 -11.50
CA LEU A 128 -53.30 -51.52 -11.08
C LEU A 128 -53.44 -52.77 -11.94
N ILE A 129 -54.65 -53.02 -12.45
CA ILE A 129 -54.91 -54.15 -13.38
C ILE A 129 -54.11 -53.98 -14.69
N ARG A 130 -53.84 -52.78 -15.07
CA ARG A 130 -53.08 -52.41 -16.28
C ARG A 130 -51.58 -52.17 -16.02
N LYS A 131 -51.07 -52.53 -14.83
CA LYS A 131 -49.71 -52.32 -14.36
C LYS A 131 -49.35 -50.84 -14.21
N GLU A 132 -50.34 -49.98 -14.10
CA GLU A 132 -50.18 -48.58 -13.78
C GLU A 132 -50.48 -48.35 -12.31
N VAL A 133 -49.60 -47.67 -11.59
CA VAL A 133 -49.80 -47.24 -10.21
C VAL A 133 -50.25 -45.78 -10.27
N VAL A 134 -51.51 -45.53 -9.80
CA VAL A 134 -52.03 -44.18 -9.71
C VAL A 134 -52.36 -43.86 -8.26
N ILE A 135 -51.60 -42.97 -7.68
CA ILE A 135 -51.84 -42.43 -6.32
C ILE A 135 -52.35 -41.01 -6.52
N ARG A 136 -53.60 -40.74 -6.03
CA ARG A 136 -54.16 -39.40 -6.12
C ARG A 136 -53.49 -38.45 -5.12
N SER A 137 -53.27 -38.95 -3.89
CA SER A 137 -52.52 -38.23 -2.88
C SER A 137 -51.81 -39.20 -1.95
N PHE A 138 -50.63 -38.84 -1.56
CA PHE A 138 -49.85 -39.43 -0.49
C PHE A 138 -49.35 -38.29 0.42
N ALA A 139 -49.60 -38.38 1.72
CA ALA A 139 -49.12 -37.39 2.63
C ALA A 139 -48.66 -38.02 3.96
N LEU A 140 -47.54 -37.48 4.44
CA LEU A 140 -47.00 -37.73 5.77
C LEU A 140 -47.07 -36.41 6.55
N GLU A 141 -47.70 -36.44 7.69
CA GLU A 141 -47.82 -35.31 8.57
C GLU A 141 -47.06 -35.59 9.87
N ARG A 142 -46.30 -34.59 10.34
CA ARG A 142 -45.46 -34.66 11.57
C ARG A 142 -44.57 -35.89 11.58
N VAL A 143 -43.65 -35.93 10.59
CA VAL A 143 -42.67 -36.99 10.39
C VAL A 143 -41.37 -36.66 11.09
N ALA A 144 -40.85 -37.62 11.84
CA ALA A 144 -39.47 -37.59 12.31
C ALA A 144 -38.83 -38.94 12.01
N ALA A 145 -37.69 -38.91 11.34
CA ALA A 145 -36.93 -40.11 10.99
C ALA A 145 -35.46 -39.94 11.33
N HIS A 146 -34.86 -41.02 11.83
CA HIS A 146 -33.42 -41.10 12.10
C HIS A 146 -32.89 -42.36 11.44
N TYR A 147 -32.00 -42.18 10.47
CA TYR A 147 -31.32 -43.27 9.79
C TYR A 147 -29.81 -43.16 10.01
N LYS A 148 -29.26 -44.21 10.61
CA LYS A 148 -27.83 -44.28 10.87
C LYS A 148 -27.27 -45.54 10.24
N ASP A 149 -26.31 -45.34 9.36
CA ASP A 149 -25.52 -46.41 8.72
C ASP A 149 -24.06 -46.17 9.04
N THR A 150 -23.54 -47.03 9.95
CA THR A 150 -22.15 -46.95 10.42
C THR A 150 -21.15 -47.48 9.35
N LEU A 151 -21.60 -48.35 8.40
CA LEU A 151 -20.77 -48.87 7.34
C LEU A 151 -20.64 -47.84 6.19
N ALA A 152 -21.74 -47.20 5.88
CA ALA A 152 -21.73 -46.09 4.90
C ALA A 152 -21.26 -44.73 5.50
N GLY A 153 -21.03 -44.69 6.78
CA GLY A 153 -20.64 -43.46 7.49
C GLY A 153 -21.67 -42.36 7.44
N MET A 154 -22.97 -42.70 7.41
CA MET A 154 -24.06 -41.77 7.25
C MET A 154 -24.98 -41.73 8.50
N ASP A 155 -25.27 -40.53 9.03
CA ASP A 155 -26.26 -40.27 10.04
C ASP A 155 -27.21 -39.17 9.52
N LEU A 156 -28.43 -39.59 9.16
CA LEU A 156 -29.47 -38.73 8.62
C LEU A 156 -30.60 -38.57 9.60
N ARG A 157 -30.92 -37.37 9.99
CA ARG A 157 -32.06 -36.99 10.76
C ARG A 157 -32.98 -36.09 9.95
N LEU A 158 -34.24 -36.43 9.91
CA LEU A 158 -35.28 -35.70 9.18
C LEU A 158 -36.45 -35.45 10.10
N ALA A 159 -36.90 -34.22 10.19
CA ALA A 159 -38.18 -33.85 10.76
C ALA A 159 -38.93 -33.01 9.73
N ALA A 160 -40.21 -33.27 9.51
CA ALA A 160 -41.03 -32.50 8.60
C ALA A 160 -42.46 -32.37 9.12
N GLY A 161 -43.03 -31.19 9.01
CA GLY A 161 -44.43 -30.92 9.32
C GLY A 161 -45.35 -31.65 8.33
N GLU A 162 -45.04 -31.48 7.02
CA GLU A 162 -45.75 -32.12 5.94
C GLU A 162 -44.80 -32.54 4.83
N LEU A 163 -44.97 -33.78 4.36
CA LEU A 163 -44.42 -34.27 3.08
C LEU A 163 -45.59 -34.85 2.27
N SER A 164 -45.97 -34.21 1.18
CA SER A 164 -47.10 -34.70 0.38
C SER A 164 -46.75 -34.80 -1.11
N LEU A 165 -47.35 -35.82 -1.75
CA LEU A 165 -47.25 -36.11 -3.17
C LEU A 165 -48.68 -36.15 -3.75
N GLU A 166 -48.92 -35.40 -4.79
CA GLU A 166 -50.21 -35.36 -5.48
C GLU A 166 -50.13 -35.93 -6.87
N ALA A 167 -51.12 -36.66 -7.25
CA ALA A 167 -51.34 -37.24 -8.58
C ALA A 167 -50.10 -37.99 -9.15
N VAL A 168 -49.57 -38.90 -8.33
CA VAL A 168 -48.49 -39.79 -8.75
C VAL A 168 -49.02 -40.83 -9.74
N ARG A 169 -48.38 -40.95 -10.89
CA ARG A 169 -48.64 -41.96 -11.92
C ARG A 169 -47.37 -42.69 -12.27
N ALA A 170 -47.31 -43.99 -12.12
CA ALA A 170 -46.16 -44.77 -12.57
C ALA A 170 -46.65 -45.88 -13.50
N ASP A 171 -46.14 -45.90 -14.70
CA ASP A 171 -46.31 -46.94 -15.68
C ASP A 171 -45.10 -47.89 -15.63
N LEU A 172 -45.35 -49.05 -15.06
CA LEU A 172 -44.32 -50.09 -14.84
C LEU A 172 -43.91 -50.78 -16.17
N SER A 173 -44.76 -50.62 -17.22
CA SER A 173 -44.45 -51.16 -18.55
C SER A 173 -43.57 -50.24 -19.39
N ALA A 174 -43.77 -48.95 -19.21
CA ALA A 174 -43.03 -47.91 -19.89
C ALA A 174 -41.84 -47.34 -19.05
N ASN A 175 -41.66 -47.79 -17.82
CA ASN A 175 -40.67 -47.25 -16.86
C ASN A 175 -40.76 -45.72 -16.71
N THR A 176 -41.96 -45.21 -16.61
CA THR A 176 -42.20 -43.79 -16.42
C THR A 176 -42.92 -43.52 -15.11
N ALA A 177 -42.49 -42.51 -14.37
CA ALA A 177 -43.15 -42.02 -13.19
C ALA A 177 -43.39 -40.50 -13.30
N GLY A 178 -44.63 -40.08 -13.08
CA GLY A 178 -45.01 -38.66 -13.04
C GLY A 178 -45.60 -38.30 -11.70
N ILE A 179 -45.22 -37.18 -11.16
CA ILE A 179 -45.70 -36.60 -9.90
C ILE A 179 -46.11 -35.16 -10.22
N SER A 180 -47.41 -34.84 -10.06
CA SER A 180 -47.85 -33.48 -10.38
C SER A 180 -47.37 -32.46 -9.36
N ARG A 181 -47.37 -32.85 -8.05
CA ARG A 181 -46.93 -31.94 -7.03
C ARG A 181 -46.27 -32.69 -5.87
N LEU A 182 -45.13 -32.18 -5.45
CA LEU A 182 -44.44 -32.54 -4.21
C LEU A 182 -44.42 -31.33 -3.31
N VAL A 183 -44.89 -31.47 -2.07
CA VAL A 183 -44.79 -30.41 -1.06
C VAL A 183 -43.98 -30.94 0.10
N LEU A 184 -43.03 -30.10 0.52
CA LEU A 184 -42.24 -30.29 1.75
C LEU A 184 -42.34 -29.02 2.58
N ALA A 185 -42.98 -29.14 3.74
CA ALA A 185 -43.19 -28.02 4.65
C ALA A 185 -42.64 -28.29 6.06
N ASP A 186 -42.12 -27.22 6.68
CA ASP A 186 -41.58 -27.26 8.03
C ASP A 186 -40.54 -28.37 8.24
N ALA A 187 -39.55 -28.45 7.32
CA ALA A 187 -38.58 -29.54 7.33
C ALA A 187 -37.23 -29.12 7.96
N ASP A 188 -36.73 -29.95 8.87
CA ASP A 188 -35.37 -29.90 9.43
C ASP A 188 -34.64 -31.21 9.05
N ILE A 189 -33.64 -31.08 8.19
CA ILE A 189 -32.86 -32.23 7.69
C ILE A 189 -31.44 -32.05 8.09
N ARG A 190 -30.84 -33.01 8.77
CA ARG A 190 -29.45 -33.01 9.20
C ARG A 190 -28.75 -34.27 8.71
N LEU A 191 -27.69 -34.08 7.98
CA LEU A 191 -26.88 -35.16 7.39
C LEU A 191 -25.44 -35.04 7.86
N ASN A 192 -24.98 -36.02 8.64
CA ASN A 192 -23.58 -36.14 8.99
C ASN A 192 -22.96 -37.29 8.17
N LEU A 193 -21.89 -36.98 7.48
CA LEU A 193 -21.11 -37.92 6.67
C LEU A 193 -19.75 -38.12 7.32
N THR A 194 -19.44 -39.35 7.67
CA THR A 194 -18.10 -39.76 8.17
C THR A 194 -17.44 -40.66 7.13
N GLU A 195 -16.15 -40.93 7.29
CA GLU A 195 -15.43 -41.82 6.38
C GLU A 195 -16.11 -43.20 6.36
N ALA A 196 -16.50 -43.63 5.16
CA ALA A 196 -17.09 -44.95 4.96
C ALA A 196 -16.02 -46.05 5.15
N ALA A 197 -16.41 -47.17 5.77
CA ALA A 197 -15.53 -48.32 5.78
C ALA A 197 -15.24 -48.80 4.33
N PRO A 198 -14.03 -49.33 4.03
CA PRO A 198 -13.71 -49.74 2.68
C PRO A 198 -14.71 -50.81 2.24
N ALA A 199 -15.60 -50.46 1.33
CA ALA A 199 -16.59 -51.36 0.78
C ALA A 199 -15.97 -52.25 -0.27
N GLU A 200 -16.21 -53.55 -0.20
CA GLU A 200 -15.98 -54.46 -1.32
C GLU A 200 -16.69 -53.92 -2.56
N LYS A 201 -15.96 -53.83 -3.70
CA LYS A 201 -16.53 -53.37 -4.98
C LYS A 201 -17.74 -54.22 -5.36
N LYS A 202 -18.94 -53.72 -5.12
CA LYS A 202 -20.14 -54.22 -5.77
C LYS A 202 -20.08 -53.79 -7.22
N GLU A 203 -20.29 -54.75 -8.15
CA GLU A 203 -20.44 -54.48 -9.57
C GLU A 203 -21.44 -53.32 -9.78
N SER A 204 -21.08 -52.43 -10.68
CA SER A 204 -21.90 -51.27 -11.06
C SER A 204 -23.31 -51.76 -11.43
N ALA A 205 -24.29 -51.36 -10.62
CA ALA A 205 -25.71 -51.66 -10.91
C ALA A 205 -26.05 -51.07 -12.27
N ALA A 206 -26.63 -51.85 -13.17
CA ALA A 206 -27.10 -51.43 -14.46
C ALA A 206 -28.01 -50.20 -14.30
N ALA A 207 -27.80 -49.19 -15.14
CA ALA A 207 -28.63 -47.95 -15.14
C ALA A 207 -30.10 -48.30 -15.18
N LEU A 208 -30.87 -47.83 -14.24
CA LEU A 208 -32.34 -48.04 -14.19
C LEU A 208 -33.00 -47.24 -15.33
N PRO A 209 -33.73 -47.88 -16.27
CA PRO A 209 -34.27 -47.20 -17.43
C PRO A 209 -35.58 -46.42 -17.08
N TRP A 210 -35.52 -45.60 -16.05
CA TRP A 210 -36.66 -44.82 -15.61
C TRP A 210 -36.62 -43.38 -15.99
N THR A 211 -37.76 -42.88 -16.47
CA THR A 211 -38.01 -41.44 -16.63
C THR A 211 -38.94 -40.96 -15.52
N VAL A 212 -38.43 -40.00 -14.70
CA VAL A 212 -39.21 -39.41 -13.60
C VAL A 212 -39.53 -37.96 -13.96
N GLY A 213 -40.81 -37.61 -13.96
CA GLY A 213 -41.34 -36.25 -14.16
C GLY A 213 -41.98 -35.72 -12.88
N LEU A 214 -41.62 -34.49 -12.50
CA LEU A 214 -42.28 -33.75 -11.42
C LEU A 214 -42.72 -32.40 -11.99
N ASP A 215 -44.01 -32.14 -11.98
CA ASP A 215 -44.52 -30.88 -12.52
C ASP A 215 -44.24 -29.70 -11.60
N ARG A 216 -44.38 -29.93 -10.27
CA ARG A 216 -44.07 -28.89 -9.29
C ARG A 216 -43.54 -29.46 -7.96
N ILE A 217 -42.49 -28.95 -7.50
CA ILE A 217 -41.96 -29.11 -6.17
C ILE A 217 -42.18 -27.78 -5.39
N ALA A 218 -42.82 -27.82 -4.25
CA ALA A 218 -42.97 -26.66 -3.36
C ALA A 218 -42.35 -26.97 -2.03
N VAL A 219 -41.48 -26.09 -1.58
CA VAL A 219 -40.81 -26.18 -0.30
C VAL A 219 -41.11 -24.94 0.50
N SER A 220 -41.48 -25.10 1.74
CA SER A 220 -41.72 -24.00 2.65
C SER A 220 -41.07 -24.31 4.01
N SER A 221 -40.39 -23.31 4.57
CA SER A 221 -39.75 -23.45 5.89
C SER A 221 -38.79 -24.66 5.99
N LEU A 222 -37.75 -24.67 5.11
CA LEU A 222 -36.74 -25.74 5.11
C LEU A 222 -35.49 -25.31 5.88
N ALA A 223 -35.01 -26.15 6.77
CA ALA A 223 -33.69 -26.14 7.32
C ALA A 223 -32.95 -27.42 6.91
N PHE A 224 -31.81 -27.28 6.25
CA PHE A 224 -30.94 -28.39 5.85
C PHE A 224 -29.53 -28.13 6.36
N GLY A 225 -28.94 -29.09 7.04
CA GLY A 225 -27.56 -29.09 7.50
C GLY A 225 -26.81 -30.34 7.07
N MET A 226 -25.64 -30.16 6.49
CA MET A 226 -24.75 -31.27 6.17
C MET A 226 -23.36 -30.99 6.74
N ARG A 227 -22.79 -31.99 7.37
CA ARG A 227 -21.41 -31.94 7.90
C ARG A 227 -20.64 -33.18 7.45
N THR A 228 -19.43 -32.97 6.98
CA THR A 228 -18.51 -34.03 6.62
C THR A 228 -17.34 -34.16 7.62
N SER A 229 -16.78 -35.36 7.78
CA SER A 229 -15.60 -35.65 8.59
C SER A 229 -14.86 -36.85 7.98
N PRO A 230 -13.48 -36.90 7.93
CA PRO A 230 -12.51 -36.02 8.59
C PRO A 230 -12.24 -34.70 7.88
N ALA A 231 -12.45 -34.64 6.55
CA ALA A 231 -12.39 -33.36 5.81
C ALA A 231 -13.63 -32.53 6.19
N VAL A 232 -13.48 -31.69 7.21
CA VAL A 232 -14.60 -30.94 7.77
C VAL A 232 -15.12 -29.94 6.76
N SER A 233 -16.37 -30.10 6.30
CA SER A 233 -17.13 -29.10 5.63
C SER A 233 -18.53 -29.00 6.20
N GLU A 234 -19.06 -27.81 6.30
CA GLU A 234 -20.40 -27.57 6.81
C GLU A 234 -21.21 -26.83 5.74
N LEU A 235 -22.31 -27.44 5.30
CA LEU A 235 -23.32 -26.80 4.45
C LEU A 235 -24.58 -26.58 5.28
N SER A 236 -25.06 -25.36 5.36
CA SER A 236 -26.29 -24.99 6.01
C SER A 236 -27.19 -24.24 5.00
N VAL A 237 -28.41 -24.68 4.88
CA VAL A 237 -29.43 -24.07 4.03
C VAL A 237 -30.66 -23.82 4.86
N ARG A 238 -31.13 -22.57 4.89
CA ARG A 238 -32.44 -22.19 5.43
C ARG A 238 -33.22 -21.54 4.31
N LEU A 239 -34.41 -21.97 4.05
CA LEU A 239 -35.21 -21.47 2.95
C LEU A 239 -36.64 -21.22 3.45
N ALA A 240 -37.12 -19.99 3.32
CA ALA A 240 -38.49 -19.67 3.68
C ALA A 240 -39.44 -20.26 2.65
N ASP A 241 -39.23 -19.95 1.39
CA ASP A 241 -40.09 -20.44 0.31
C ASP A 241 -39.25 -20.83 -0.93
N GLY A 242 -39.58 -21.98 -1.51
CA GLY A 242 -38.90 -22.43 -2.74
C GLY A 242 -39.83 -23.24 -3.65
N SER A 243 -39.65 -23.10 -4.93
CA SER A 243 -40.37 -23.92 -5.92
C SER A 243 -39.47 -24.32 -7.08
N VAL A 244 -39.72 -25.54 -7.55
CA VAL A 244 -39.13 -26.07 -8.80
C VAL A 244 -40.28 -26.50 -9.70
N ASP A 245 -40.35 -25.87 -10.84
CA ASP A 245 -41.39 -26.20 -11.84
C ASP A 245 -40.81 -27.06 -12.94
N THR A 246 -41.53 -28.11 -13.30
CA THR A 246 -41.24 -29.04 -14.37
C THR A 246 -39.82 -29.61 -14.33
N CYS A 247 -39.61 -30.52 -13.43
CA CYS A 247 -38.36 -31.29 -13.32
C CYS A 247 -38.56 -32.65 -14.01
N ARG A 248 -37.65 -32.97 -14.93
CA ARG A 248 -37.61 -34.28 -15.61
C ARG A 248 -36.22 -34.88 -15.44
N VAL A 249 -36.19 -36.11 -14.96
CA VAL A 249 -35.00 -36.90 -14.72
C VAL A 249 -35.02 -38.16 -15.54
N LEU A 250 -34.06 -38.31 -16.46
CA LEU A 250 -33.83 -39.51 -17.26
C LEU A 250 -32.62 -40.22 -16.64
N LEU A 251 -32.91 -41.33 -15.93
CA LEU A 251 -31.89 -42.09 -15.19
C LEU A 251 -30.97 -42.87 -16.14
N ASP A 252 -31.46 -43.35 -17.26
CA ASP A 252 -30.70 -44.09 -18.27
C ASP A 252 -29.64 -43.26 -18.97
N SER A 253 -29.97 -42.03 -19.30
CA SER A 253 -29.10 -41.06 -19.99
C SER A 253 -28.45 -40.05 -19.05
N GLN A 254 -28.68 -40.15 -17.75
CA GLN A 254 -28.16 -39.27 -16.70
C GLN A 254 -28.45 -37.79 -17.01
N GLN A 255 -29.70 -37.47 -17.36
CA GLN A 255 -30.12 -36.13 -17.68
C GLN A 255 -31.15 -35.59 -16.69
N VAL A 256 -30.96 -34.33 -16.29
CA VAL A 256 -31.91 -33.56 -15.47
C VAL A 256 -32.26 -32.29 -16.24
N SER A 257 -33.55 -32.07 -16.47
CA SER A 257 -34.07 -30.83 -17.04
C SER A 257 -35.09 -30.21 -16.09
N VAL A 258 -34.92 -28.92 -15.81
CA VAL A 258 -35.76 -28.14 -14.93
C VAL A 258 -36.17 -26.85 -15.65
N LYS A 259 -37.45 -26.51 -15.65
CA LYS A 259 -37.96 -25.30 -16.26
C LYS A 259 -37.62 -24.05 -15.41
N SER A 260 -37.91 -24.10 -14.10
CA SER A 260 -37.61 -22.99 -13.24
C SER A 260 -37.31 -23.44 -11.80
N VAL A 261 -36.38 -22.74 -11.16
CA VAL A 261 -36.07 -22.84 -9.74
C VAL A 261 -36.21 -21.44 -9.15
N LEU A 262 -37.14 -21.28 -8.21
CA LEU A 262 -37.41 -20.02 -7.54
C LEU A 262 -37.14 -20.21 -6.03
N LEU A 263 -36.30 -19.39 -5.44
CA LEU A 263 -35.93 -19.46 -4.05
C LEU A 263 -36.08 -18.06 -3.43
N ASP A 264 -36.88 -17.96 -2.39
CA ASP A 264 -37.21 -16.72 -1.73
C ASP A 264 -36.77 -16.75 -0.25
N ARG A 265 -36.10 -15.72 0.19
CA ARG A 265 -35.60 -15.57 1.56
C ARG A 265 -34.81 -16.79 2.05
N GLY A 266 -33.85 -17.23 1.23
CA GLY A 266 -32.93 -18.31 1.53
C GLY A 266 -31.66 -17.82 2.19
N ALA A 267 -31.12 -18.59 3.14
CA ALA A 267 -29.80 -18.38 3.72
C ALA A 267 -28.95 -19.64 3.48
N TYR A 268 -27.85 -19.48 2.77
CA TYR A 268 -26.95 -20.56 2.38
C TYR A 268 -25.57 -20.28 2.98
N SER A 269 -25.02 -21.21 3.72
CA SER A 269 -23.66 -21.11 4.27
C SER A 269 -22.88 -22.38 3.98
N TYR A 270 -21.71 -22.24 3.34
CA TYR A 270 -20.79 -23.32 3.09
C TYR A 270 -19.41 -22.99 3.65
N LEU A 271 -19.03 -23.70 4.71
CA LEU A 271 -17.77 -23.49 5.43
C LEU A 271 -16.88 -24.71 5.33
N THR A 272 -15.62 -24.51 4.95
CA THR A 272 -14.62 -25.59 4.83
C THR A 272 -13.64 -25.55 6.01
N GLY A 273 -13.25 -26.70 6.53
CA GLY A 273 -12.19 -26.81 7.52
C GLY A 273 -10.80 -26.49 6.96
N PRO A 274 -9.76 -26.43 7.80
CA PRO A 274 -8.39 -26.27 7.34
C PRO A 274 -8.01 -27.42 6.44
N THR A 275 -7.60 -27.11 5.22
CA THR A 275 -6.99 -28.09 4.31
C THR A 275 -5.60 -28.37 4.84
N GLU A 276 -5.31 -29.59 5.30
CA GLU A 276 -3.92 -30.02 5.47
C GLU A 276 -3.25 -29.89 4.09
N ALA A 277 -2.17 -29.10 4.07
CA ALA A 277 -1.41 -28.84 2.87
C ALA A 277 -1.07 -30.17 2.18
N GLU A 278 -1.44 -30.26 0.92
CA GLU A 278 -0.95 -31.16 -0.11
C GLU A 278 0.10 -32.20 0.35
N SER A 279 -0.35 -33.30 0.92
CA SER A 279 0.33 -34.56 0.74
C SER A 279 -0.18 -35.14 -0.55
N GLY A 280 0.64 -34.97 -1.57
CA GLY A 280 0.40 -35.58 -2.87
C GLY A 280 0.13 -37.07 -2.78
N THR A 281 -0.60 -37.51 -3.75
CA THR A 281 -0.92 -38.88 -4.12
C THR A 281 -2.31 -39.37 -3.76
N SER A 282 -3.08 -39.42 -4.75
CA SER A 282 -3.97 -40.47 -5.24
C SER A 282 -5.20 -39.90 -5.88
N ALA A 283 -5.05 -39.43 -7.12
CA ALA A 283 -6.11 -39.59 -8.07
C ALA A 283 -6.24 -41.12 -8.30
N GLY A 284 -6.97 -41.82 -7.44
CA GLY A 284 -7.51 -43.09 -7.75
C GLY A 284 -8.33 -42.93 -9.03
N THR A 285 -7.89 -43.56 -10.09
CA THR A 285 -8.66 -43.79 -11.31
C THR A 285 -9.91 -44.59 -10.96
N THR A 286 -10.93 -43.89 -10.41
CA THR A 286 -12.29 -44.39 -10.47
C THR A 286 -12.67 -44.24 -11.93
N GLU A 287 -13.01 -45.33 -12.61
CA GLU A 287 -13.65 -45.27 -13.93
C GLU A 287 -14.80 -44.27 -13.81
N ALA A 288 -14.65 -43.14 -14.46
CA ALA A 288 -15.61 -42.02 -14.37
C ALA A 288 -16.90 -42.46 -15.02
N SER A 289 -17.94 -42.72 -14.22
CA SER A 289 -19.29 -42.83 -14.77
C SER A 289 -19.57 -41.56 -15.60
N ALA A 290 -20.26 -41.72 -16.73
CA ALA A 290 -20.58 -40.57 -17.57
C ALA A 290 -21.19 -39.41 -16.76
N PRO A 291 -20.75 -38.20 -16.99
CA PRO A 291 -21.22 -37.07 -16.18
C PRO A 291 -22.69 -36.75 -16.44
N TRP A 292 -23.41 -36.40 -15.39
CA TRP A 292 -24.79 -35.95 -15.50
C TRP A 292 -24.89 -34.69 -16.32
N THR A 293 -25.93 -34.63 -17.20
CA THR A 293 -26.29 -33.43 -17.92
C THR A 293 -27.42 -32.73 -17.19
N VAL A 294 -27.17 -31.52 -16.72
CA VAL A 294 -28.16 -30.67 -16.01
C VAL A 294 -28.53 -29.48 -16.89
N ARG A 295 -29.80 -29.26 -17.13
CA ARG A 295 -30.35 -28.08 -17.81
C ARG A 295 -31.40 -27.42 -16.95
N VAL A 296 -31.25 -26.12 -16.71
CA VAL A 296 -32.26 -25.32 -16.00
C VAL A 296 -32.55 -24.08 -16.83
N ASP A 297 -33.78 -23.89 -17.25
CA ASP A 297 -34.14 -22.75 -18.12
C ASP A 297 -34.04 -21.44 -17.32
N ARG A 298 -34.46 -21.45 -16.06
CA ARG A 298 -34.40 -20.27 -15.18
C ARG A 298 -34.11 -20.64 -13.73
N VAL A 299 -33.21 -19.88 -13.11
CA VAL A 299 -32.98 -19.84 -11.64
C VAL A 299 -33.20 -18.42 -11.18
N ALA A 300 -34.07 -18.23 -10.19
CA ALA A 300 -34.27 -16.92 -9.54
C ALA A 300 -34.21 -17.02 -8.02
N LEU A 301 -33.42 -16.14 -7.44
CA LEU A 301 -33.28 -15.95 -6.02
C LEU A 301 -33.75 -14.53 -5.70
N THR A 302 -34.57 -14.39 -4.65
CA THR A 302 -35.08 -13.08 -4.20
C THR A 302 -34.82 -12.96 -2.69
N ASP A 303 -34.17 -11.89 -2.30
CA ASP A 303 -33.85 -11.59 -0.89
C ASP A 303 -33.11 -12.75 -0.18
N ASN A 304 -32.11 -13.31 -0.83
CA ASN A 304 -31.34 -14.42 -0.29
C ASN A 304 -30.03 -13.94 0.35
N SER A 305 -29.38 -14.82 1.09
CA SER A 305 -28.02 -14.62 1.59
C SER A 305 -27.14 -15.83 1.31
N VAL A 306 -25.89 -15.59 0.96
CA VAL A 306 -24.88 -16.62 0.69
C VAL A 306 -23.63 -16.31 1.47
N GLU A 307 -23.14 -17.30 2.20
CA GLU A 307 -21.90 -17.26 2.94
C GLU A 307 -21.00 -18.40 2.51
N TYR A 308 -19.78 -18.08 2.13
CA TYR A 308 -18.74 -19.03 1.77
C TYR A 308 -17.46 -18.70 2.52
N GLY A 309 -16.87 -19.66 3.20
CA GLY A 309 -15.65 -19.36 3.96
C GLY A 309 -14.94 -20.56 4.57
N ARG A 310 -14.00 -20.26 5.44
CA ARG A 310 -13.27 -21.27 6.22
C ARG A 310 -13.74 -21.26 7.67
N LEU A 311 -13.93 -22.44 8.24
CA LEU A 311 -14.31 -22.62 9.65
C LEU A 311 -13.29 -21.97 10.58
N GLY A 312 -13.77 -21.11 11.49
CA GLY A 312 -12.92 -20.44 12.46
C GLY A 312 -12.10 -19.25 11.91
N HIS A 313 -12.21 -18.95 10.61
CA HIS A 313 -11.56 -17.78 10.02
C HIS A 313 -12.21 -16.49 10.53
N ARG A 314 -11.36 -15.51 10.90
CA ARG A 314 -11.82 -14.17 11.25
C ARG A 314 -11.66 -13.28 10.02
N PRO A 315 -12.77 -12.79 9.44
CA PRO A 315 -12.68 -11.98 8.24
C PRO A 315 -11.87 -10.70 8.45
N ALA A 316 -10.98 -10.39 7.49
CA ALA A 316 -10.22 -9.14 7.46
C ALA A 316 -11.14 -7.92 7.20
N ALA A 317 -10.63 -6.74 7.48
CA ALA A 317 -11.24 -5.50 7.02
C ALA A 317 -11.15 -5.42 5.48
N GLY A 318 -12.25 -5.05 4.80
CA GLY A 318 -12.33 -5.08 3.35
C GLY A 318 -12.75 -6.44 2.80
N PHE A 319 -12.47 -6.67 1.51
CA PHE A 319 -12.78 -7.94 0.84
C PHE A 319 -11.82 -9.03 1.30
N ASP A 320 -12.39 -10.14 1.73
CA ASP A 320 -11.63 -11.30 2.18
C ASP A 320 -12.01 -12.53 1.34
N PRO A 321 -11.15 -12.99 0.43
CA PRO A 321 -11.44 -14.15 -0.42
C PRO A 321 -11.58 -15.46 0.35
N ALA A 322 -11.12 -15.53 1.59
CA ALA A 322 -11.30 -16.68 2.48
C ALA A 322 -12.65 -16.65 3.23
N PHE A 323 -13.40 -15.57 3.13
CA PHE A 323 -14.72 -15.42 3.74
C PHE A 323 -15.58 -14.41 2.99
N ILE A 324 -16.46 -14.90 2.13
CA ILE A 324 -17.35 -14.10 1.28
C ILE A 324 -18.78 -14.20 1.83
N ALA A 325 -19.45 -13.08 2.09
CA ALA A 325 -20.83 -13.05 2.52
C ALA A 325 -21.62 -12.00 1.73
N LEU A 326 -22.65 -12.47 1.04
CA LEU A 326 -23.52 -11.68 0.18
C LEU A 326 -24.93 -11.61 0.80
N ALA A 327 -25.41 -10.41 1.12
CA ALA A 327 -26.74 -10.18 1.65
C ALA A 327 -27.17 -8.71 1.50
N PRO A 328 -28.40 -8.39 0.99
CA PRO A 328 -29.28 -9.31 0.29
C PRO A 328 -28.72 -9.72 -1.07
N LEU A 329 -29.10 -10.88 -1.59
CA LEU A 329 -28.75 -11.37 -2.90
C LEU A 329 -30.03 -11.60 -3.72
N ASP A 330 -30.17 -10.85 -4.79
CA ASP A 330 -31.13 -11.08 -5.88
C ASP A 330 -30.39 -11.59 -7.10
N LEU A 331 -30.80 -12.72 -7.65
CA LEU A 331 -30.12 -13.36 -8.77
C LEU A 331 -31.15 -13.92 -9.76
N THR A 332 -30.97 -13.64 -11.03
CA THR A 332 -31.72 -14.30 -12.12
C THR A 332 -30.75 -14.80 -13.17
N ILE A 333 -30.70 -16.10 -13.34
CA ILE A 333 -29.88 -16.78 -14.35
C ILE A 333 -30.83 -17.54 -15.28
N ASP A 334 -30.60 -17.44 -16.57
CA ASP A 334 -31.30 -18.21 -17.59
C ASP A 334 -30.35 -19.22 -18.28
N SER A 335 -30.93 -20.27 -18.84
CA SER A 335 -30.21 -21.22 -19.71
C SER A 335 -28.98 -21.86 -19.06
N VAL A 336 -29.12 -22.29 -17.79
CA VAL A 336 -28.07 -23.02 -17.09
C VAL A 336 -27.88 -24.39 -17.73
N TYR A 337 -26.67 -24.67 -18.17
CA TYR A 337 -26.23 -25.96 -18.66
C TYR A 337 -24.97 -26.41 -17.95
N ASN A 338 -24.96 -27.65 -17.51
CA ASN A 338 -23.78 -28.27 -16.95
C ASN A 338 -23.68 -29.73 -17.38
N ARG A 339 -22.48 -30.14 -17.81
CA ARG A 339 -22.13 -31.54 -18.09
C ARG A 339 -20.65 -31.76 -17.76
N GLY A 340 -20.38 -32.24 -16.57
CA GLY A 340 -19.00 -32.38 -16.11
C GLY A 340 -18.32 -31.01 -16.02
N ALA A 341 -17.30 -30.79 -16.84
CA ALA A 341 -16.59 -29.51 -16.93
C ALA A 341 -17.26 -28.47 -17.83
N ASP A 342 -18.22 -28.91 -18.70
CA ASP A 342 -18.91 -28.01 -19.60
C ASP A 342 -19.99 -27.24 -18.83
N ILE A 343 -19.89 -25.93 -18.80
CA ILE A 343 -20.81 -25.01 -18.09
C ILE A 343 -21.22 -23.90 -19.06
N ALA A 344 -22.51 -23.61 -19.12
CA ALA A 344 -22.99 -22.41 -19.78
C ALA A 344 -24.13 -21.81 -18.98
N LEU A 345 -24.19 -20.49 -18.89
CA LEU A 345 -25.25 -19.77 -18.19
C LEU A 345 -25.34 -18.33 -18.69
N GLN A 346 -26.51 -17.76 -18.54
CA GLN A 346 -26.76 -16.35 -18.82
C GLN A 346 -27.26 -15.66 -17.55
N ILE A 347 -26.45 -14.77 -17.00
CA ILE A 347 -26.85 -13.90 -15.91
C ILE A 347 -27.71 -12.79 -16.49
N ARG A 348 -28.96 -12.71 -16.08
CA ARG A 348 -29.90 -11.65 -16.49
C ARG A 348 -29.84 -10.47 -15.56
N ARG A 349 -29.68 -10.76 -14.28
CA ARG A 349 -29.58 -9.77 -13.23
C ARG A 349 -28.98 -10.40 -11.98
N THR A 350 -28.04 -9.70 -11.39
CA THR A 350 -27.57 -10.03 -10.04
C THR A 350 -27.34 -8.75 -9.28
N ALA A 351 -27.93 -8.64 -8.09
CA ALA A 351 -27.72 -7.55 -7.18
C ALA A 351 -27.41 -8.11 -5.78
N PHE A 352 -26.39 -7.58 -5.12
CA PHE A 352 -26.00 -7.99 -3.78
C PHE A 352 -25.17 -6.93 -3.10
N THR A 353 -25.08 -7.07 -1.78
CA THR A 353 -24.09 -6.34 -1.00
C THR A 353 -23.16 -7.35 -0.32
N GLU A 354 -21.87 -7.19 -0.54
CA GLU A 354 -20.84 -7.99 0.12
C GLU A 354 -20.56 -7.43 1.52
N ARG A 355 -20.14 -8.28 2.43
CA ARG A 355 -19.84 -7.95 3.85
C ARG A 355 -18.91 -6.73 4.00
N CYS A 356 -17.95 -6.55 3.12
CA CYS A 356 -17.05 -5.38 3.13
C CYS A 356 -17.76 -4.05 2.85
N GLY A 357 -19.02 -4.08 2.39
CA GLY A 357 -19.82 -2.90 2.05
C GLY A 357 -19.89 -2.60 0.57
N LEU A 358 -19.19 -3.36 -0.28
CA LEU A 358 -19.33 -3.23 -1.73
C LEU A 358 -20.72 -3.68 -2.16
N SER A 359 -21.48 -2.79 -2.77
CA SER A 359 -22.83 -3.07 -3.28
C SER A 359 -22.84 -3.14 -4.79
N VAL A 360 -23.11 -4.31 -5.34
CA VAL A 360 -23.39 -4.55 -6.74
C VAL A 360 -24.88 -4.34 -6.98
N ARG A 361 -25.20 -3.36 -7.82
CA ARG A 361 -26.59 -2.99 -8.15
C ARG A 361 -27.15 -3.83 -9.29
N ASP A 362 -26.27 -4.14 -10.24
CA ASP A 362 -26.62 -4.97 -11.38
C ASP A 362 -25.37 -5.66 -11.95
N LEU A 363 -25.51 -6.93 -12.26
CA LEU A 363 -24.52 -7.71 -12.96
C LEU A 363 -25.25 -8.54 -13.99
N THR A 364 -24.88 -8.36 -15.24
CA THR A 364 -25.38 -9.13 -16.39
C THR A 364 -24.23 -9.72 -17.19
N GLY A 365 -24.47 -10.80 -17.93
CA GLY A 365 -23.44 -11.39 -18.77
C GLY A 365 -23.78 -12.83 -19.16
N ARG A 366 -22.97 -13.36 -20.07
CA ARG A 366 -23.02 -14.76 -20.47
C ARG A 366 -21.67 -15.41 -20.20
N PHE A 367 -21.71 -16.53 -19.55
CA PHE A 367 -20.52 -17.35 -19.24
C PHE A 367 -20.67 -18.71 -19.92
N GLY A 368 -19.60 -19.15 -20.57
CA GLY A 368 -19.45 -20.48 -21.11
C GLY A 368 -18.06 -21.03 -20.84
N MET A 369 -17.99 -22.31 -20.50
CA MET A 369 -16.74 -23.05 -20.31
C MET A 369 -16.96 -24.47 -20.88
N ASP A 370 -16.08 -24.90 -21.75
CA ASP A 370 -16.09 -26.25 -22.34
C ASP A 370 -14.65 -26.70 -22.65
N ALA A 371 -14.53 -27.83 -23.36
CA ALA A 371 -13.23 -28.35 -23.77
C ALA A 371 -12.43 -27.39 -24.66
N SER A 372 -13.05 -26.41 -25.32
CA SER A 372 -12.37 -25.39 -26.14
C SER A 372 -11.84 -24.23 -25.33
N GLY A 373 -12.43 -23.93 -24.16
CA GLY A 373 -12.01 -22.85 -23.30
C GLY A 373 -13.11 -22.17 -22.53
N ILE A 374 -12.88 -20.89 -22.24
CA ILE A 374 -13.77 -20.03 -21.47
C ILE A 374 -14.19 -18.85 -22.33
N VAL A 375 -15.49 -18.56 -22.33
CA VAL A 375 -16.07 -17.39 -22.98
C VAL A 375 -16.89 -16.61 -21.95
N LEU A 376 -16.57 -15.33 -21.79
CA LEU A 376 -17.36 -14.37 -21.03
C LEU A 376 -17.76 -13.26 -22.00
N SER A 377 -19.04 -13.09 -22.24
CA SER A 377 -19.53 -12.10 -23.19
C SER A 377 -20.61 -11.22 -22.59
N GLY A 378 -20.57 -9.94 -22.93
CA GLY A 378 -21.53 -8.95 -22.49
C GLY A 378 -21.57 -8.78 -20.97
N LEU A 379 -20.44 -9.00 -20.26
CA LEU A 379 -20.37 -8.70 -18.83
C LEU A 379 -20.57 -7.20 -18.62
N ASP A 380 -21.57 -6.83 -17.86
CA ASP A 380 -21.80 -5.45 -17.39
C ASP A 380 -22.08 -5.51 -15.89
N LEU A 381 -21.09 -5.08 -15.12
CA LEU A 381 -21.13 -5.01 -13.66
C LEU A 381 -21.27 -3.56 -13.24
N GLN A 382 -22.32 -3.24 -12.51
CA GLN A 382 -22.58 -1.92 -11.97
C GLN A 382 -22.64 -1.99 -10.45
N THR A 383 -21.74 -1.30 -9.80
CA THR A 383 -21.73 -1.09 -8.36
C THR A 383 -22.44 0.22 -8.01
N THR A 384 -22.31 0.66 -6.76
CA THR A 384 -22.82 1.97 -6.35
C THR A 384 -22.10 3.12 -7.03
N PHE A 385 -20.79 3.00 -7.27
CA PHE A 385 -19.95 4.10 -7.76
C PHE A 385 -19.18 3.76 -9.04
N SER A 386 -19.05 2.48 -9.40
CA SER A 386 -18.23 2.02 -10.53
C SER A 386 -19.08 1.24 -11.55
N ARG A 387 -18.56 1.15 -12.77
CA ARG A 387 -19.12 0.28 -13.82
C ARG A 387 -18.00 -0.41 -14.56
N ILE A 388 -18.12 -1.71 -14.76
CA ILE A 388 -17.15 -2.55 -15.46
C ILE A 388 -17.86 -3.33 -16.56
N ARG A 389 -17.35 -3.26 -17.78
CA ARG A 389 -17.75 -4.09 -18.90
C ARG A 389 -16.57 -4.92 -19.37
N ALA A 390 -16.78 -6.19 -19.59
CA ALA A 390 -15.73 -7.08 -20.03
C ALA A 390 -16.22 -8.12 -21.04
N GLU A 391 -15.32 -8.46 -21.95
CA GLU A 391 -15.44 -9.61 -22.85
C GLU A 391 -14.15 -10.40 -22.76
N LEU A 392 -14.24 -11.71 -22.67
CA LEU A 392 -13.11 -12.61 -22.59
C LEU A 392 -13.37 -13.87 -23.38
N THR A 393 -12.43 -14.22 -24.23
CA THR A 393 -12.34 -15.54 -24.86
C THR A 393 -10.96 -16.10 -24.56
N ALA A 394 -10.91 -17.26 -23.91
CA ALA A 394 -9.65 -17.88 -23.51
C ALA A 394 -9.69 -19.38 -23.79
N GLY A 395 -8.60 -19.95 -24.29
CA GLY A 395 -8.49 -21.38 -24.56
C GLY A 395 -8.46 -22.24 -23.30
N ALA A 396 -8.74 -23.53 -23.42
CA ALA A 396 -8.85 -24.46 -22.29
C ALA A 396 -7.58 -24.53 -21.41
N GLY A 397 -6.41 -24.34 -21.98
CA GLY A 397 -5.14 -24.31 -21.27
C GLY A 397 -4.92 -23.08 -20.36
N ILE A 398 -5.81 -22.08 -20.40
CA ILE A 398 -5.66 -20.85 -19.59
C ILE A 398 -5.66 -21.13 -18.10
N LEU A 399 -6.48 -22.07 -17.66
CA LEU A 399 -6.56 -22.48 -16.25
C LEU A 399 -5.28 -23.19 -15.76
N LYS A 400 -4.51 -23.77 -16.68
CA LYS A 400 -3.21 -24.40 -16.42
C LYS A 400 -2.03 -23.48 -16.75
N LEU A 401 -2.31 -22.23 -17.13
CA LEU A 401 -1.33 -21.24 -17.58
C LEU A 401 -0.48 -21.75 -18.77
N GLU A 402 -1.08 -22.51 -19.70
CA GLU A 402 -0.38 -23.01 -20.87
C GLU A 402 -0.07 -21.85 -21.84
N PRO A 403 1.21 -21.67 -22.24
CA PRO A 403 1.62 -20.51 -23.06
C PRO A 403 0.92 -20.42 -24.42
N ALA A 404 0.53 -21.55 -24.99
CA ALA A 404 -0.14 -21.63 -26.28
C ALA A 404 -1.63 -21.29 -26.23
N SER A 405 -2.23 -21.12 -25.04
CA SER A 405 -3.65 -20.85 -24.86
C SER A 405 -4.02 -19.51 -25.48
N PRO A 406 -4.94 -19.47 -26.45
CA PRO A 406 -5.43 -18.22 -27.01
C PRO A 406 -6.12 -17.37 -25.93
N LEU A 407 -5.95 -16.07 -26.05
CA LEU A 407 -6.55 -15.08 -25.17
C LEU A 407 -6.99 -13.87 -25.99
N ASP A 408 -8.25 -13.51 -25.87
CA ASP A 408 -8.81 -12.26 -26.35
C ASP A 408 -9.63 -11.65 -25.20
N ALA A 409 -9.23 -10.48 -24.74
CA ALA A 409 -9.84 -9.82 -23.61
C ALA A 409 -10.03 -8.33 -23.89
N VAL A 410 -11.22 -7.85 -23.61
CA VAL A 410 -11.57 -6.42 -23.67
C VAL A 410 -12.21 -6.04 -22.34
N LEU A 411 -11.71 -5.00 -21.72
CA LEU A 411 -12.21 -4.45 -20.45
C LEU A 411 -12.40 -2.94 -20.58
N SER A 412 -13.55 -2.46 -20.20
CA SER A 412 -13.84 -1.04 -20.05
C SER A 412 -14.44 -0.79 -18.66
N ALA A 413 -13.84 0.06 -17.88
CA ALA A 413 -14.27 0.31 -16.52
C ALA A 413 -14.22 1.79 -16.17
N ASP A 414 -15.29 2.28 -15.55
CA ASP A 414 -15.32 3.52 -14.80
C ASP A 414 -15.22 3.16 -13.31
N LEU A 415 -14.04 3.26 -12.74
CA LEU A 415 -13.74 2.84 -11.36
C LEU A 415 -13.71 4.04 -10.43
N ASN A 416 -14.51 4.02 -9.38
CA ASN A 416 -14.43 5.01 -8.32
C ASN A 416 -13.67 4.45 -7.12
N THR A 417 -12.79 5.25 -6.57
CA THR A 417 -11.95 4.84 -5.44
C THR A 417 -12.73 4.52 -4.16
N LYS A 418 -13.98 4.95 -4.02
CA LYS A 418 -14.88 4.53 -2.94
C LYS A 418 -15.15 3.03 -2.95
N ASP A 419 -15.38 2.46 -4.14
CA ASP A 419 -15.56 1.01 -4.26
C ASP A 419 -14.28 0.25 -3.97
N LEU A 420 -13.13 0.77 -4.44
CA LEU A 420 -11.82 0.20 -4.10
C LEU A 420 -11.52 0.23 -2.61
N LYS A 421 -12.00 1.26 -1.92
CA LYS A 421 -11.86 1.38 -0.47
C LYS A 421 -12.66 0.32 0.30
N TYR A 422 -13.82 -0.09 -0.22
CA TYR A 422 -14.53 -1.23 0.34
C TYR A 422 -13.76 -2.54 0.15
N LEU A 423 -13.11 -2.72 -0.98
CA LEU A 423 -12.32 -3.92 -1.25
C LEU A 423 -11.01 -3.95 -0.43
N SER A 424 -10.32 -2.83 -0.34
CA SER A 424 -9.05 -2.70 0.38
C SER A 424 -8.94 -1.31 1.03
N PRO A 425 -9.43 -1.15 2.29
CA PRO A 425 -9.46 0.14 2.97
C PRO A 425 -8.09 0.81 3.12
N GLU A 426 -7.02 0.00 3.26
CA GLU A 426 -5.66 0.49 3.45
C GLU A 426 -4.98 0.89 2.12
N ALA A 427 -5.44 0.36 0.99
CA ALA A 427 -4.85 0.62 -0.31
C ALA A 427 -5.23 1.99 -0.91
N VAL A 428 -6.28 2.62 -0.41
CA VAL A 428 -6.78 3.92 -0.89
C VAL A 428 -6.50 5.01 0.13
N PRO A 429 -5.44 5.79 -0.04
CA PRO A 429 -5.16 6.93 0.83
C PRO A 429 -6.29 7.97 0.81
N PRO A 430 -6.53 8.69 1.91
CA PRO A 430 -7.61 9.68 2.00
C PRO A 430 -7.60 10.74 0.89
N VAL A 431 -6.42 11.07 0.37
CA VAL A 431 -6.23 12.06 -0.71
C VAL A 431 -6.81 11.59 -2.06
N LEU A 432 -7.00 10.28 -2.23
CA LEU A 432 -7.60 9.67 -3.41
C LEU A 432 -9.09 9.34 -3.23
N ASP A 433 -9.71 9.73 -2.12
CA ASP A 433 -11.12 9.41 -1.87
C ASP A 433 -12.02 10.11 -2.91
N ASP A 434 -13.05 9.40 -3.39
CA ASP A 434 -14.03 9.86 -4.38
C ASP A 434 -13.44 10.32 -5.72
N ARG A 435 -12.42 9.62 -6.20
CA ARG A 435 -11.85 9.83 -7.53
C ARG A 435 -12.35 8.78 -8.50
N THR A 436 -12.73 9.23 -9.70
CA THR A 436 -13.12 8.32 -10.78
C THR A 436 -11.98 8.17 -11.78
N VAL A 437 -11.64 6.93 -12.09
CA VAL A 437 -10.64 6.55 -13.08
C VAL A 437 -11.33 5.70 -14.13
N ARG A 438 -11.24 6.12 -15.38
CA ARG A 438 -11.66 5.32 -16.54
C ARG A 438 -10.49 4.46 -17.00
N LEU A 439 -10.75 3.20 -17.16
CA LEU A 439 -9.81 2.20 -17.66
C LEU A 439 -10.38 1.56 -18.93
N SER A 440 -9.61 1.51 -19.99
CA SER A 440 -9.86 0.69 -21.17
C SER A 440 -8.65 -0.21 -21.40
N PHE A 441 -8.88 -1.49 -21.49
CA PHE A 441 -7.83 -2.49 -21.69
C PHE A 441 -8.28 -3.48 -22.76
N SER A 442 -7.39 -3.81 -23.69
CA SER A 442 -7.58 -4.91 -24.62
C SER A 442 -6.29 -5.69 -24.80
N ALA A 443 -6.40 -7.00 -24.91
CA ALA A 443 -5.28 -7.89 -25.17
C ALA A 443 -5.73 -9.02 -26.10
N ALA A 444 -4.93 -9.29 -27.13
CA ALA A 444 -5.19 -10.34 -28.10
C ALA A 444 -3.91 -11.10 -28.45
N GLY A 445 -4.03 -12.43 -28.52
CA GLY A 445 -2.91 -13.33 -28.82
C GLY A 445 -3.03 -14.68 -28.13
N THR A 446 -1.91 -15.15 -27.59
CA THR A 446 -1.90 -16.30 -26.67
C THR A 446 -1.30 -15.85 -25.33
N LEU A 447 -1.51 -16.61 -24.27
CA LEU A 447 -0.95 -16.30 -22.95
C LEU A 447 0.60 -16.16 -22.98
N GLY A 448 1.26 -16.89 -23.86
CA GLY A 448 2.71 -16.80 -24.06
C GLY A 448 3.14 -15.76 -25.10
N ASP A 449 2.25 -15.27 -25.97
CA ASP A 449 2.54 -14.28 -27.02
C ASP A 449 1.33 -13.34 -27.17
N LEU A 450 1.34 -12.25 -26.41
CA LEU A 450 0.37 -11.17 -26.52
C LEU A 450 0.84 -10.17 -27.58
N GLY A 451 0.42 -10.39 -28.82
CA GLY A 451 0.85 -9.58 -29.95
C GLY A 451 0.35 -8.14 -29.94
N LYS A 452 -0.79 -7.89 -29.31
CA LYS A 452 -1.42 -6.59 -29.22
C LYS A 452 -2.10 -6.41 -27.87
N THR A 453 -1.61 -5.46 -27.08
CA THR A 453 -2.22 -5.07 -25.82
C THR A 453 -2.33 -3.56 -25.78
N GLN A 454 -3.51 -3.05 -25.49
CA GLN A 454 -3.76 -1.62 -25.38
C GLN A 454 -4.29 -1.31 -23.99
N LEU A 455 -3.81 -0.24 -23.42
CA LEU A 455 -4.21 0.27 -22.10
C LEU A 455 -4.46 1.77 -22.22
N GLU A 456 -5.65 2.21 -21.86
CA GLU A 456 -5.96 3.61 -21.68
C GLU A 456 -6.46 3.83 -20.25
N ILE A 457 -5.85 4.78 -19.54
CA ILE A 457 -6.27 5.20 -18.21
C ILE A 457 -6.52 6.69 -18.24
N SER A 458 -7.71 7.11 -17.87
CA SER A 458 -8.02 8.53 -17.78
C SER A 458 -8.75 8.86 -16.48
N SER A 459 -8.43 10.02 -15.92
CA SER A 459 -9.14 10.62 -14.78
C SER A 459 -9.42 12.07 -15.12
N PRO A 460 -10.69 12.50 -15.16
CA PRO A 460 -11.06 13.82 -15.63
C PRO A 460 -10.27 14.93 -14.94
N GLY A 461 -9.56 15.75 -15.75
CA GLY A 461 -8.76 16.86 -15.26
C GLY A 461 -7.42 16.52 -14.64
N HIS A 462 -7.06 15.23 -14.47
CA HIS A 462 -5.83 14.82 -13.78
C HIS A 462 -4.90 13.92 -14.60
N LEU A 463 -5.43 12.97 -15.33
CA LEU A 463 -4.61 11.94 -15.99
C LEU A 463 -5.25 11.50 -17.30
N ASP A 464 -4.44 11.48 -18.35
CA ASP A 464 -4.73 10.75 -19.60
C ASP A 464 -3.48 9.96 -19.96
N LEU A 465 -3.54 8.64 -19.89
CA LEU A 465 -2.43 7.74 -20.19
C LEU A 465 -2.88 6.71 -21.22
N LYS A 466 -2.10 6.55 -22.28
CA LYS A 466 -2.27 5.52 -23.31
C LYS A 466 -0.99 4.70 -23.40
N ALA A 467 -1.16 3.40 -23.54
CA ALA A 467 -0.06 2.49 -23.74
C ALA A 467 -0.44 1.37 -24.73
N ASP A 468 0.45 1.11 -25.69
CA ASP A 468 0.41 -0.02 -26.58
C ASP A 468 1.56 -0.96 -26.23
N ALA A 469 1.29 -2.22 -26.01
CA ALA A 469 2.28 -3.20 -25.59
C ALA A 469 2.15 -4.51 -26.38
N ALA A 470 3.25 -5.23 -26.46
CA ALA A 470 3.32 -6.61 -26.92
C ALA A 470 4.31 -7.37 -26.06
N ALA A 471 4.01 -8.62 -25.76
CA ALA A 471 4.88 -9.45 -24.93
C ALA A 471 4.91 -10.91 -25.43
N LYS A 472 6.09 -11.50 -25.46
CA LYS A 472 6.33 -12.93 -25.72
C LYS A 472 6.93 -13.58 -24.49
N ASN A 473 6.64 -14.86 -24.31
CA ASN A 473 7.09 -15.66 -23.18
C ASN A 473 6.77 -15.02 -21.80
N LEU A 474 5.56 -14.43 -21.68
CA LEU A 474 5.15 -13.64 -20.51
C LEU A 474 5.28 -14.43 -19.19
N LEU A 475 5.14 -15.76 -19.24
CA LEU A 475 5.20 -16.65 -18.07
C LEU A 475 6.64 -17.03 -17.67
N ASP A 476 7.64 -16.70 -18.47
CA ASP A 476 9.05 -16.96 -18.20
C ASP A 476 9.85 -15.65 -18.21
N ALA A 477 10.09 -15.07 -17.04
CA ALA A 477 10.81 -13.81 -16.90
C ALA A 477 12.24 -13.84 -17.52
N ASN A 478 12.81 -15.03 -17.72
CA ASN A 478 14.15 -15.19 -18.29
C ASN A 478 14.15 -15.18 -19.82
N ARG A 479 13.00 -15.49 -20.41
CA ARG A 479 12.81 -15.58 -21.85
C ARG A 479 11.81 -14.52 -22.34
N MET A 480 11.27 -13.73 -21.43
CA MET A 480 10.32 -12.69 -21.75
C MET A 480 10.91 -11.65 -22.70
N GLU A 481 10.22 -11.41 -23.79
CA GLU A 481 10.45 -10.31 -24.72
C GLU A 481 9.20 -9.43 -24.72
N ALA A 482 9.32 -8.21 -24.28
CA ALA A 482 8.19 -7.29 -24.20
C ALA A 482 8.56 -5.90 -24.71
N SER A 483 7.60 -5.22 -25.30
CA SER A 483 7.72 -3.83 -25.71
C SER A 483 6.44 -3.08 -25.38
N ALA A 484 6.59 -1.87 -24.90
CA ALA A 484 5.48 -0.96 -24.64
C ALA A 484 5.83 0.44 -25.16
N ARG A 485 4.87 1.12 -25.75
CA ARG A 485 4.90 2.55 -26.02
C ARG A 485 3.82 3.20 -25.20
N PHE A 486 4.13 4.31 -24.59
CA PHE A 486 3.19 5.02 -23.75
C PHE A 486 3.27 6.53 -23.97
N GLU A 487 2.13 7.15 -23.78
CA GLU A 487 1.95 8.60 -23.80
C GLU A 487 0.97 8.97 -22.70
N GLY A 488 1.34 9.97 -21.89
CA GLY A 488 0.49 10.42 -20.81
C GLY A 488 0.62 11.90 -20.52
N ASP A 489 -0.53 12.50 -20.27
CA ASP A 489 -0.67 13.87 -19.78
C ASP A 489 -1.15 13.82 -18.33
N PHE A 490 -0.39 14.43 -17.44
CA PHE A 490 -0.67 14.51 -16.01
C PHE A 490 -0.91 15.97 -15.63
N ARG A 491 -2.08 16.27 -15.05
CA ARG A 491 -2.52 17.65 -14.72
C ARG A 491 -2.92 17.75 -13.27
N ASP A 492 -2.57 18.85 -12.63
CA ASP A 492 -3.00 19.20 -11.27
C ASP A 492 -2.80 18.07 -10.22
N LEU A 493 -1.69 17.37 -10.31
CA LEU A 493 -1.35 16.28 -9.41
C LEU A 493 -0.78 16.73 -8.05
N ALA A 494 -0.86 18.02 -7.72
CA ALA A 494 -0.29 18.57 -6.47
C ALA A 494 -0.80 17.86 -5.20
N PHE A 495 -2.02 17.29 -5.24
CA PHE A 495 -2.59 16.51 -4.14
C PHE A 495 -1.78 15.23 -3.83
N LEU A 496 -1.09 14.65 -4.82
CA LEU A 496 -0.24 13.47 -4.63
C LEU A 496 0.95 13.71 -3.70
N LYS A 497 1.33 14.98 -3.45
CA LYS A 497 2.36 15.32 -2.45
C LYS A 497 2.05 14.72 -1.08
N ALA A 498 0.78 14.57 -0.75
CA ALA A 498 0.35 13.97 0.51
C ALA A 498 0.79 12.50 0.66
N LEU A 499 1.08 11.81 -0.45
CA LEU A 499 1.55 10.41 -0.45
C LEU A 499 3.05 10.26 -0.14
N LEU A 500 3.83 11.35 -0.18
CA LEU A 500 5.25 11.30 0.15
C LEU A 500 5.42 11.03 1.66
N PRO A 501 6.23 10.04 2.06
CA PRO A 501 6.37 9.66 3.47
C PRO A 501 7.07 10.72 4.31
N ASP A 502 8.03 11.46 3.74
CA ASP A 502 8.83 12.47 4.42
C ASP A 502 8.18 13.85 4.37
N THR A 503 7.94 14.46 5.55
CA THR A 503 7.36 15.80 5.68
C THR A 503 8.32 16.91 5.19
N ALA A 504 9.63 16.74 5.31
CA ALA A 504 10.61 17.69 4.79
C ALA A 504 10.61 17.66 3.25
N LEU A 505 10.55 16.47 2.66
CA LEU A 505 10.44 16.29 1.22
C LEU A 505 9.14 16.88 0.67
N ARG A 506 8.02 16.70 1.37
CA ARG A 506 6.71 17.31 1.00
C ARG A 506 6.77 18.83 0.89
N ARG A 507 7.56 19.49 1.73
CA ARG A 507 7.70 20.96 1.71
C ARG A 507 8.58 21.42 0.56
N ARG A 508 9.61 20.64 0.23
CA ARG A 508 10.59 21.02 -0.80
C ARG A 508 10.12 20.75 -2.22
N VAL A 509 9.37 19.66 -2.44
CA VAL A 509 8.91 19.24 -3.76
C VAL A 509 7.63 19.95 -4.15
N ALA A 510 7.55 20.44 -5.38
CA ALA A 510 6.34 20.84 -6.07
C ALA A 510 6.05 19.85 -7.22
N ILE A 511 4.81 19.79 -7.66
CA ILE A 511 4.43 19.05 -8.86
C ILE A 511 3.89 20.07 -9.84
N PRO A 512 4.49 20.20 -11.04
CA PRO A 512 4.02 21.10 -12.08
C PRO A 512 2.56 20.84 -12.45
N ALA A 513 1.86 21.90 -12.90
CA ALA A 513 0.46 21.79 -13.27
C ALA A 513 0.21 20.86 -14.47
N LEU A 514 1.18 20.74 -15.37
CA LEU A 514 1.15 19.83 -16.51
C LEU A 514 2.49 19.14 -16.66
N ILE A 515 2.46 17.82 -16.61
CA ILE A 515 3.59 16.96 -16.95
C ILE A 515 3.16 16.07 -18.11
N ARG A 516 3.94 16.03 -19.18
CA ARG A 516 3.77 15.10 -20.29
C ARG A 516 4.87 14.05 -20.26
N LEU A 517 4.47 12.80 -20.38
CA LEU A 517 5.38 11.67 -20.42
C LEU A 517 5.14 10.88 -21.71
N ARG A 518 6.16 10.71 -22.51
CA ARG A 518 6.12 9.90 -23.73
C ARG A 518 7.32 8.98 -23.76
N GLY A 519 7.12 7.78 -24.25
CA GLY A 519 8.26 6.89 -24.32
C GLY A 519 7.95 5.48 -24.75
N SER A 520 9.00 4.68 -24.65
CA SER A 520 8.92 3.25 -24.81
C SER A 520 9.68 2.54 -23.71
N ALA A 521 9.18 1.39 -23.32
CA ALA A 521 9.84 0.46 -22.41
C ALA A 521 9.92 -0.91 -23.08
N GLY A 522 10.95 -1.67 -22.78
CA GLY A 522 11.12 -3.01 -23.31
C GLY A 522 11.80 -3.94 -22.32
N ALA A 523 11.57 -5.21 -22.50
CA ALA A 523 12.27 -6.28 -21.83
C ALA A 523 12.73 -7.28 -22.90
N ASP A 524 13.96 -7.72 -22.85
CA ASP A 524 14.53 -8.73 -23.71
C ASP A 524 15.39 -9.67 -22.87
N ARG A 525 14.88 -10.89 -22.61
CA ARG A 525 15.59 -11.97 -21.88
C ARG A 525 16.27 -11.52 -20.60
N GLY A 526 15.49 -10.79 -19.78
CA GLY A 526 15.96 -10.28 -18.50
C GLY A 526 16.70 -8.95 -18.56
N THR A 527 16.85 -8.33 -19.75
CA THR A 527 17.36 -6.97 -19.92
C THR A 527 16.19 -6.02 -20.12
N PHE A 528 16.07 -5.01 -19.30
CA PHE A 528 15.07 -3.96 -19.41
C PHE A 528 15.64 -2.75 -20.15
N SER A 529 14.82 -2.10 -20.97
CA SER A 529 15.21 -0.89 -21.68
C SER A 529 14.10 0.16 -21.58
N THR A 530 14.50 1.42 -21.63
CA THR A 530 13.56 2.54 -21.75
C THR A 530 14.11 3.63 -22.64
N ALA A 531 13.21 4.32 -23.32
CA ALA A 531 13.50 5.58 -24.00
C ALA A 531 12.29 6.49 -23.78
N SER A 532 12.40 7.42 -22.83
CA SER A 532 11.28 8.22 -22.35
C SER A 532 11.65 9.68 -22.28
N THR A 533 10.69 10.54 -22.55
CA THR A 533 10.79 11.99 -22.42
C THR A 533 9.70 12.50 -21.52
N LEU A 534 10.07 13.26 -20.52
CA LEU A 534 9.20 14.00 -19.64
C LEU A 534 9.31 15.49 -19.99
N SER A 535 8.18 16.13 -20.27
CA SER A 535 8.13 17.57 -20.56
C SER A 535 7.29 18.27 -19.48
N ALA A 536 7.79 19.37 -18.95
CA ALA A 536 7.12 20.22 -17.97
C ALA A 536 7.55 21.68 -18.14
N ASP A 537 6.60 22.60 -18.07
CA ASP A 537 6.82 24.06 -18.08
C ASP A 537 7.82 24.54 -19.18
N GLY A 538 7.77 23.90 -20.35
CA GLY A 538 8.59 24.25 -21.52
C GLY A 538 9.96 23.57 -21.60
N GLY A 539 10.37 22.81 -20.58
CA GLY A 539 11.60 22.02 -20.59
C GLY A 539 11.37 20.54 -20.79
N GLU A 540 12.42 19.84 -21.19
CA GLU A 540 12.38 18.39 -21.46
C GLU A 540 13.48 17.64 -20.71
N LEU A 541 13.12 16.49 -20.17
CA LEU A 541 14.04 15.51 -19.59
C LEU A 541 13.88 14.18 -20.34
N SER A 542 14.89 13.79 -21.09
CA SER A 542 14.91 12.51 -21.79
C SER A 542 15.80 11.51 -21.06
N VAL A 543 15.32 10.29 -20.95
CA VAL A 543 16.03 9.17 -20.33
C VAL A 543 16.04 8.00 -21.31
N LYS A 544 17.23 7.54 -21.67
CA LYS A 544 17.43 6.31 -22.43
C LYS A 544 18.28 5.38 -21.60
N GLY A 545 17.85 4.15 -21.42
CA GLY A 545 18.60 3.22 -20.58
C GLY A 545 18.36 1.76 -20.89
N ARG A 546 19.33 0.95 -20.54
CA ARG A 546 19.25 -0.50 -20.50
C ARG A 546 19.76 -0.98 -19.15
N PHE A 547 19.09 -1.97 -18.60
CA PHE A 547 19.42 -2.51 -17.29
C PHE A 547 19.20 -4.02 -17.26
N ASN A 548 20.22 -4.77 -16.85
CA ASN A 548 20.12 -6.20 -16.58
C ASN A 548 20.30 -6.43 -15.08
N PRO A 549 19.24 -6.80 -14.33
CA PRO A 549 19.31 -6.97 -12.88
C PRO A 549 20.19 -8.17 -12.42
N ARG A 550 20.40 -9.17 -13.26
CA ARG A 550 21.23 -10.34 -12.92
C ARG A 550 22.71 -10.02 -13.00
N GLU A 551 23.11 -9.40 -14.08
CA GLU A 551 24.48 -8.95 -14.30
C GLU A 551 24.76 -7.65 -13.58
N GLN A 552 23.71 -6.98 -13.08
CA GLN A 552 23.75 -5.62 -12.54
C GLN A 552 24.41 -4.64 -13.56
N SER A 553 24.24 -4.94 -14.87
CA SER A 553 24.79 -4.11 -15.92
C SER A 553 23.78 -3.03 -16.32
N TYR A 554 24.29 -1.83 -16.58
CA TYR A 554 23.49 -0.68 -16.99
C TYR A 554 24.21 0.18 -18.04
N ASP A 555 23.41 0.78 -18.90
CA ASP A 555 23.81 1.80 -19.88
C ASP A 555 22.69 2.84 -19.91
N ALA A 556 22.94 4.02 -19.40
CA ALA A 556 21.94 5.07 -19.26
C ALA A 556 22.45 6.39 -19.82
N ALA A 557 21.60 7.08 -20.55
CA ALA A 557 21.79 8.45 -21.00
C ALA A 557 20.61 9.30 -20.55
N ILE A 558 20.90 10.36 -19.85
CA ILE A 558 19.93 11.36 -19.37
C ILE A 558 20.28 12.68 -20.02
N ARG A 559 19.31 13.34 -20.61
CA ARG A 559 19.45 14.67 -21.17
C ARG A 559 18.33 15.56 -20.66
N ALA A 560 18.71 16.68 -20.12
CA ALA A 560 17.81 17.76 -19.73
C ALA A 560 18.06 18.93 -20.69
N ASP A 561 17.00 19.39 -21.34
CA ASP A 561 17.03 20.54 -22.24
C ASP A 561 16.08 21.60 -21.66
N SER A 562 16.64 22.70 -21.19
CA SER A 562 15.93 23.80 -20.52
C SER A 562 14.98 23.31 -19.42
N PHE A 563 15.37 22.26 -18.70
CA PHE A 563 14.50 21.61 -17.73
C PHE A 563 14.30 22.46 -16.47
N PRO A 564 13.05 22.83 -16.12
CA PRO A 564 12.77 23.77 -15.04
C PRO A 564 12.80 23.07 -13.68
N LEU A 565 13.99 22.91 -13.11
CA LEU A 565 14.13 22.21 -11.82
C LEU A 565 13.41 22.94 -10.68
N ASN A 566 13.27 24.26 -10.74
CA ASN A 566 12.50 25.09 -9.84
C ASN A 566 10.99 24.79 -9.83
N SER A 567 10.44 24.28 -10.93
CA SER A 567 9.04 23.82 -10.96
C SER A 567 8.82 22.58 -10.09
N PHE A 568 9.89 21.81 -9.81
CA PHE A 568 9.86 20.62 -8.95
C PHE A 568 10.43 20.89 -7.55
N LEU A 569 11.41 21.81 -7.45
CA LEU A 569 12.11 22.16 -6.21
C LEU A 569 12.15 23.68 -5.99
N PRO A 570 10.99 24.35 -5.79
CA PRO A 570 10.93 25.81 -5.75
C PRO A 570 11.66 26.43 -4.54
N ALA A 571 11.91 25.65 -3.49
CA ALA A 571 12.58 26.15 -2.28
C ALA A 571 14.11 26.14 -2.35
N ASP A 572 14.72 25.54 -3.38
CA ASP A 572 16.14 25.21 -3.39
C ASP A 572 16.98 26.19 -4.24
N SER A 573 16.46 27.36 -4.62
CA SER A 573 17.16 28.38 -5.42
C SER A 573 17.73 27.87 -6.78
N GLN A 574 17.31 26.70 -7.21
CA GLN A 574 17.69 26.08 -8.47
C GLN A 574 16.70 26.54 -9.55
N GLY A 575 17.20 26.81 -10.75
CA GLY A 575 16.40 27.24 -11.88
C GLY A 575 16.36 26.23 -13.01
N ILE A 576 16.68 26.69 -14.21
CA ILE A 576 16.72 25.88 -15.43
C ILE A 576 18.06 25.11 -15.52
N VAL A 577 17.98 23.87 -15.99
CA VAL A 577 19.16 23.00 -16.16
C VAL A 577 19.22 22.43 -17.58
N ASP A 578 20.38 22.58 -18.23
CA ASP A 578 20.77 21.86 -19.42
C ASP A 578 21.89 20.88 -19.05
N LEU A 579 21.59 19.59 -19.12
CA LEU A 579 22.48 18.51 -18.68
C LEU A 579 22.47 17.36 -19.70
N ALA A 580 23.65 16.85 -20.03
CA ALA A 580 23.81 15.55 -20.67
C ALA A 580 24.62 14.63 -19.74
N LEU A 581 24.04 13.52 -19.33
CA LEU A 581 24.67 12.51 -18.47
C LEU A 581 24.67 11.17 -19.18
N GLN A 582 25.81 10.51 -19.19
CA GLN A 582 25.96 9.13 -19.66
C GLN A 582 26.60 8.30 -18.55
N ALA A 583 26.00 7.19 -18.21
CA ALA A 583 26.50 6.26 -17.21
C ALA A 583 26.44 4.84 -17.76
N ARG A 584 27.57 4.14 -17.76
CA ARG A 584 27.65 2.75 -18.19
C ARG A 584 28.44 1.95 -17.17
N GLY A 585 27.98 0.76 -16.83
CA GLY A 585 28.72 -0.03 -15.87
C GLY A 585 28.10 -1.35 -15.47
N THR A 586 28.73 -1.99 -14.50
CA THR A 586 28.28 -3.21 -13.82
C THR A 586 28.49 -3.04 -12.32
N GLY A 587 27.47 -3.47 -11.53
CA GLY A 587 27.46 -3.27 -10.09
C GLY A 587 27.07 -1.85 -9.68
N PHE A 588 26.49 -1.72 -8.49
CA PHE A 588 26.05 -0.43 -7.93
C PHE A 588 26.83 -0.04 -6.68
N ASP A 589 27.50 -0.99 -6.07
CA ASP A 589 28.29 -0.73 -4.87
C ASP A 589 29.74 -0.43 -5.27
N PRO A 590 30.21 0.83 -5.15
CA PRO A 590 31.55 1.25 -5.52
C PRO A 590 32.64 0.59 -4.67
N LEU A 591 32.31 0.01 -3.54
CA LEU A 591 33.24 -0.64 -2.62
C LEU A 591 33.56 -2.08 -3.05
N LEU A 592 32.79 -2.66 -3.97
CA LEU A 592 33.03 -4.03 -4.45
C LEU A 592 34.00 -4.06 -5.63
N PRO A 593 34.99 -4.98 -5.62
CA PRO A 593 35.99 -5.10 -6.70
C PRO A 593 35.40 -5.39 -8.10
N ARG A 594 34.19 -5.94 -8.15
CA ARG A 594 33.49 -6.26 -9.42
C ARG A 594 32.81 -5.05 -10.05
N THR A 595 32.67 -3.93 -9.32
CA THR A 595 31.99 -2.74 -9.82
C THR A 595 32.89 -2.00 -10.79
N ARG A 596 32.34 -1.75 -11.97
CA ARG A 596 32.93 -0.93 -13.01
C ARG A 596 31.90 0.06 -13.51
N THR A 597 32.26 1.32 -13.56
CA THR A 597 31.34 2.41 -13.97
C THR A 597 32.13 3.45 -14.73
N SER A 598 31.62 3.87 -15.87
CA SER A 598 32.04 5.09 -16.51
C SER A 598 30.90 6.10 -16.49
N LEU A 599 31.22 7.34 -16.10
CA LEU A 599 30.27 8.44 -15.99
C LEU A 599 30.81 9.62 -16.80
N ARG A 600 29.99 10.15 -17.71
CA ARG A 600 30.23 11.42 -18.39
C ARG A 600 29.07 12.35 -18.13
N ALA A 601 29.37 13.55 -17.69
CA ALA A 601 28.35 14.57 -17.49
C ALA A 601 28.82 15.87 -18.15
N GLN A 602 27.93 16.52 -18.84
CA GLN A 602 28.11 17.85 -19.41
C GLN A 602 26.98 18.74 -18.94
N ILE A 603 27.29 19.77 -18.19
CA ILE A 603 26.34 20.77 -17.73
C ILE A 603 26.51 21.98 -18.65
N GLY A 604 25.59 22.14 -19.61
CA GLY A 604 25.57 23.27 -20.51
C GLY A 604 25.11 24.55 -19.81
N ARG A 605 24.12 24.40 -18.94
CA ARG A 605 23.55 25.46 -18.11
C ARG A 605 22.99 24.88 -16.81
N ALA A 606 23.26 25.54 -15.72
CA ALA A 606 22.60 25.29 -14.42
C ALA A 606 22.34 26.63 -13.73
N GLU A 607 21.09 26.98 -13.59
CA GLU A 607 20.70 28.18 -12.84
C GLU A 607 20.64 27.88 -11.36
N PHE A 608 21.39 28.62 -10.56
CA PHE A 608 21.40 28.52 -9.10
C PHE A 608 21.49 29.90 -8.45
N GLY A 609 20.59 30.21 -7.53
CA GLY A 609 20.55 31.52 -6.87
C GLY A 609 20.32 32.70 -7.83
N GLY A 610 19.61 32.50 -8.96
CA GLY A 610 19.37 33.48 -9.99
C GLY A 610 20.57 33.75 -10.89
N ARG A 611 21.52 32.83 -10.97
CA ARG A 611 22.72 32.90 -11.82
C ARG A 611 22.88 31.65 -12.63
N ASP A 612 23.41 31.82 -13.82
CA ASP A 612 23.72 30.73 -14.74
C ASP A 612 25.18 30.26 -14.55
N PHE A 613 25.35 28.98 -14.38
CA PHE A 613 26.62 28.26 -14.40
C PHE A 613 26.58 27.29 -15.57
N GLY A 614 27.67 27.21 -16.32
CA GLY A 614 27.71 26.34 -17.48
C GLY A 614 29.12 25.97 -17.89
N GLY A 615 29.23 25.08 -18.89
CA GLY A 615 30.51 24.65 -19.38
C GLY A 615 31.23 23.60 -18.56
N ILE A 616 30.58 23.04 -17.58
CA ILE A 616 31.14 21.99 -16.69
C ILE A 616 31.10 20.63 -17.39
N GLU A 617 32.25 20.01 -17.53
CA GLU A 617 32.40 18.64 -18.02
C GLU A 617 33.00 17.77 -16.93
N LEU A 618 32.41 16.58 -16.72
CA LEU A 618 32.89 15.55 -15.81
C LEU A 618 33.04 14.24 -16.57
N ASP A 619 34.26 13.69 -16.57
CA ASP A 619 34.53 12.31 -16.95
C ASP A 619 35.03 11.56 -15.72
N ALA A 620 34.41 10.46 -15.37
CA ALA A 620 34.84 9.64 -14.26
C ALA A 620 34.73 8.15 -14.61
N GLU A 621 35.68 7.40 -14.13
CA GLU A 621 35.77 5.95 -14.30
C GLU A 621 36.08 5.29 -12.95
N LEU A 622 35.30 4.31 -12.63
CA LEU A 622 35.54 3.42 -11.50
C LEU A 622 35.79 2.01 -12.05
N ASP A 623 36.98 1.49 -11.83
CA ASP A 623 37.32 0.11 -12.19
C ASP A 623 37.99 -0.60 -11.00
N SER A 624 37.37 -1.68 -10.56
CA SER A 624 37.96 -2.51 -9.51
C SER A 624 38.38 -1.70 -8.28
N GLN A 625 37.47 -0.83 -7.78
CA GLN A 625 37.67 0.05 -6.62
C GLN A 625 38.62 1.25 -6.88
N ARG A 626 39.15 1.41 -8.10
CA ARG A 626 39.96 2.56 -8.45
C ARG A 626 39.09 3.59 -9.16
N LEU A 627 39.00 4.75 -8.58
CA LEU A 627 38.35 5.92 -9.15
C LEU A 627 39.40 6.78 -9.89
N SER A 628 39.10 7.14 -11.10
CA SER A 628 39.83 8.15 -11.88
C SER A 628 38.85 9.04 -12.61
N GLY A 629 39.17 10.30 -12.79
CA GLY A 629 38.29 11.20 -13.51
C GLY A 629 38.91 12.56 -13.76
N ARG A 630 38.14 13.38 -14.48
CA ARG A 630 38.52 14.74 -14.85
C ARG A 630 37.28 15.63 -14.73
N ILE A 631 37.47 16.79 -14.15
CA ILE A 631 36.47 17.87 -14.09
C ILE A 631 37.08 19.05 -14.83
N SER A 632 36.37 19.59 -15.79
CA SER A 632 36.76 20.84 -16.46
C SER A 632 35.58 21.80 -16.50
N ASP A 633 35.93 23.08 -16.40
CA ASP A 633 34.99 24.17 -16.60
C ASP A 633 35.71 25.28 -17.39
N ARG A 634 34.99 25.82 -18.36
CA ARG A 634 35.50 26.86 -19.27
C ARG A 634 34.72 28.16 -19.17
N ASP A 635 33.82 28.26 -18.21
CA ASP A 635 33.03 29.45 -17.98
C ASP A 635 33.93 30.64 -17.58
N GLU A 636 33.50 31.86 -17.91
CA GLU A 636 34.26 33.06 -17.54
C GLU A 636 34.32 33.29 -16.04
N ALA A 637 33.29 32.89 -15.31
CA ALA A 637 33.17 32.96 -13.85
C ALA A 637 34.05 31.93 -13.14
N LEU A 638 34.30 30.75 -13.78
CA LEU A 638 35.11 29.68 -13.19
C LEU A 638 35.78 28.85 -14.31
N ARG A 639 37.07 28.92 -14.42
CA ARG A 639 37.87 28.11 -15.38
C ARG A 639 38.76 27.17 -14.60
N LEU A 640 38.54 25.88 -14.77
CA LEU A 640 39.31 24.87 -14.05
C LEU A 640 39.56 23.60 -14.88
N LEU A 641 40.60 22.89 -14.48
CA LEU A 641 40.87 21.54 -14.93
C LEU A 641 41.41 20.75 -13.73
N LEU A 642 40.62 19.82 -13.27
CA LEU A 642 40.91 19.01 -12.08
C LEU A 642 40.90 17.53 -12.47
N SER A 643 41.83 16.78 -11.92
CA SER A 643 41.85 15.32 -11.97
C SER A 643 41.39 14.75 -10.66
N VAL A 644 40.52 13.79 -10.75
CA VAL A 644 40.02 13.02 -9.61
C VAL A 644 40.70 11.67 -9.60
N SER A 645 41.20 11.21 -8.50
CA SER A 645 41.75 9.87 -8.33
C SER A 645 41.33 9.30 -6.96
N GLY A 646 41.23 7.98 -6.86
CA GLY A 646 40.86 7.41 -5.59
C GLY A 646 40.92 5.89 -5.54
N THR A 647 40.77 5.37 -4.32
CA THR A 647 40.60 3.96 -4.04
C THR A 647 39.45 3.81 -3.06
N LEU A 648 38.46 3.00 -3.42
CA LEU A 648 37.21 2.83 -2.67
C LEU A 648 37.12 1.38 -2.20
N THR A 649 37.67 1.08 -1.04
CA THR A 649 37.55 -0.26 -0.42
C THR A 649 36.68 -0.21 0.82
N GLU A 650 36.19 -1.34 1.29
CA GLU A 650 35.42 -1.42 2.54
C GLU A 650 36.24 -0.96 3.76
N ARG A 651 37.56 -1.14 3.72
CA ARG A 651 38.45 -0.82 4.85
C ARG A 651 38.88 0.65 4.82
N GLU A 652 39.15 1.18 3.63
CA GLU A 652 39.60 2.56 3.46
C GLU A 652 39.08 3.10 2.13
N GLN A 653 38.48 4.27 2.19
CA GLN A 653 38.10 5.06 1.01
C GLN A 653 39.00 6.28 0.95
N ARG A 654 39.70 6.45 -0.17
CA ARG A 654 40.56 7.60 -0.43
C ARG A 654 40.20 8.24 -1.76
N ILE A 655 40.03 9.56 -1.73
CA ILE A 655 39.74 10.37 -2.91
C ILE A 655 40.74 11.50 -2.93
N GLY A 656 41.37 11.73 -4.09
CA GLY A 656 42.23 12.84 -4.36
C GLY A 656 41.68 13.71 -5.51
N LEU A 657 41.91 15.00 -5.43
CA LEU A 657 41.55 16.00 -6.42
C LEU A 657 42.76 16.90 -6.64
N SER A 658 43.29 16.93 -7.85
CA SER A 658 44.47 17.74 -8.18
C SER A 658 44.32 18.42 -9.52
N GLY A 659 44.91 19.63 -9.68
CA GLY A 659 44.84 20.38 -10.93
C GLY A 659 44.93 21.88 -10.73
N SER A 660 44.36 22.62 -11.65
CA SER A 660 44.46 24.09 -11.65
C SER A 660 43.12 24.75 -11.83
N VAL A 661 42.87 25.78 -11.06
CA VAL A 661 41.82 26.79 -11.25
C VAL A 661 42.52 27.96 -11.97
N PHE A 662 42.29 28.09 -13.27
CA PHE A 662 42.92 29.10 -14.11
C PHE A 662 42.32 30.48 -13.94
N GLY A 663 41.11 30.55 -13.45
CA GLY A 663 40.38 31.77 -13.14
C GLY A 663 39.10 31.54 -12.38
N PHE A 664 38.83 32.40 -11.44
CA PHE A 664 37.54 32.51 -10.79
C PHE A 664 37.16 33.98 -10.56
N ASP A 665 35.85 34.27 -10.50
CA ASP A 665 35.30 35.57 -10.13
C ASP A 665 34.22 35.37 -9.05
N LEU A 666 34.54 35.78 -7.80
CA LEU A 666 33.64 35.59 -6.67
C LEU A 666 32.36 36.43 -6.77
N ALA A 667 32.40 37.55 -7.52
CA ALA A 667 31.17 38.33 -7.72
C ALA A 667 30.25 37.67 -8.74
N ALA A 668 30.82 37.16 -9.83
CA ALA A 668 30.06 36.38 -10.79
C ALA A 668 29.51 35.09 -10.16
N LEU A 669 30.31 34.41 -9.30
CA LEU A 669 29.88 33.24 -8.55
C LEU A 669 28.91 33.55 -7.39
N GLY A 670 28.69 34.83 -7.04
CA GLY A 670 27.77 35.23 -5.98
C GLY A 670 28.29 35.09 -4.56
N VAL A 671 29.56 34.80 -4.42
CA VAL A 671 30.22 34.61 -3.12
C VAL A 671 30.59 35.95 -2.49
N SER A 672 30.86 36.98 -3.28
CA SER A 672 31.24 38.32 -2.83
C SER A 672 30.48 39.40 -3.60
N PRO A 673 30.08 40.52 -2.97
CA PRO A 673 29.54 41.66 -3.69
C PRO A 673 30.64 42.44 -4.49
N GLU A 674 31.91 42.21 -4.17
CA GLU A 674 33.05 42.84 -4.85
C GLU A 674 33.66 41.88 -5.87
N PRO A 675 34.15 42.40 -7.04
CA PRO A 675 34.80 41.59 -8.02
C PRO A 675 36.22 41.16 -7.53
N ILE A 676 36.25 40.03 -6.89
CA ILE A 676 37.47 39.36 -6.43
C ILE A 676 37.67 38.13 -7.34
N GLY A 677 38.69 38.10 -8.11
CA GLY A 677 39.04 36.97 -8.96
C GLY A 677 40.41 36.43 -8.65
N GLY A 678 40.83 35.37 -9.31
CA GLY A 678 42.14 34.80 -9.09
C GLY A 678 42.36 33.47 -9.78
N SER A 679 43.47 32.85 -9.45
CA SER A 679 43.86 31.53 -9.91
C SER A 679 44.68 30.81 -8.85
N PHE A 680 44.68 29.49 -8.89
CA PHE A 680 45.48 28.65 -7.98
C PHE A 680 45.64 27.23 -8.53
N ALA A 681 46.68 26.54 -8.13
CA ALA A 681 46.78 25.10 -8.24
C ALA A 681 46.23 24.45 -6.95
N LEU A 682 45.50 23.35 -7.13
CA LEU A 682 44.84 22.62 -6.05
C LEU A 682 45.40 21.20 -5.99
N ASP A 683 45.75 20.76 -4.81
CA ASP A 683 45.93 19.36 -4.44
C ASP A 683 45.14 19.09 -3.17
N ALA A 684 44.11 18.29 -3.29
CA ALA A 684 43.23 17.93 -2.15
C ALA A 684 43.09 16.42 -2.07
N SER A 685 43.04 15.93 -0.85
CA SER A 685 42.77 14.51 -0.59
C SER A 685 41.89 14.35 0.62
N ALA A 686 41.01 13.35 0.56
CA ALA A 686 40.19 12.94 1.67
C ALA A 686 40.24 11.42 1.81
N SER A 687 40.29 10.93 3.04
CA SER A 687 40.21 9.50 3.33
C SER A 687 39.28 9.25 4.51
N ALA A 688 38.59 8.09 4.44
CA ALA A 688 37.78 7.54 5.52
C ALA A 688 38.23 6.10 5.76
N ALA A 689 38.55 5.76 7.02
CA ALA A 689 39.00 4.43 7.41
C ALA A 689 38.22 3.93 8.63
N GLY A 690 37.39 2.91 8.43
CA GLY A 690 36.52 2.38 9.47
C GLY A 690 35.45 3.38 9.97
N LYS A 691 34.90 3.12 11.13
CA LYS A 691 33.89 4.01 11.73
C LYS A 691 34.56 5.18 12.45
N GLY A 692 34.44 6.38 11.89
CA GLY A 692 34.81 7.63 12.57
C GLY A 692 36.25 8.10 12.36
N ALA A 693 37.05 7.45 11.53
CA ALA A 693 38.39 7.92 11.19
C ALA A 693 38.36 8.59 9.80
N TYR A 694 38.59 9.92 9.77
CA TYR A 694 38.61 10.72 8.55
C TYR A 694 39.92 11.54 8.51
N ALA A 695 40.47 11.67 7.33
CA ALA A 695 41.55 12.64 7.13
C ALA A 695 41.23 13.43 5.85
N ALA A 696 41.50 14.70 5.85
CA ALA A 696 41.41 15.58 4.71
C ALA A 696 42.63 16.49 4.66
N ARG A 697 43.11 16.73 3.45
CA ARG A 697 44.19 17.70 3.19
C ARG A 697 43.82 18.50 1.96
N ILE A 698 44.04 19.80 2.02
CA ILE A 698 43.94 20.73 0.90
C ILE A 698 45.23 21.51 0.83
N ALA A 699 45.85 21.53 -0.30
CA ALA A 699 47.01 22.37 -0.60
C ALA A 699 46.68 23.24 -1.82
N LEU A 700 46.92 24.52 -1.66
CA LEU A 700 46.79 25.53 -2.68
C LEU A 700 48.19 26.13 -2.96
N ASP A 701 48.56 26.16 -4.19
CA ASP A 701 49.82 26.70 -4.67
C ASP A 701 49.57 27.72 -5.76
N SER A 702 50.60 28.55 -6.06
CA SER A 702 50.56 29.55 -7.13
C SER A 702 49.31 30.44 -7.04
N ILE A 703 48.97 30.85 -5.83
CA ILE A 703 47.72 31.56 -5.57
C ILE A 703 47.89 33.02 -6.02
N GLU A 704 47.08 33.44 -6.98
CA GLU A 704 46.93 34.85 -7.32
C GLU A 704 45.52 35.31 -6.99
N ILE A 705 45.38 36.38 -6.22
CA ILE A 705 44.09 37.05 -5.96
C ILE A 705 44.13 38.43 -6.57
N ARG A 706 43.12 38.77 -7.36
CA ARG A 706 42.96 40.01 -8.09
C ARG A 706 41.72 40.73 -7.62
N ASN A 707 41.84 41.97 -7.28
CA ASN A 707 40.73 42.88 -7.07
C ASN A 707 40.82 44.10 -8.01
N LYS A 708 39.89 45.07 -7.88
CA LYS A 708 39.88 46.29 -8.74
C LYS A 708 41.16 47.09 -8.73
N HIS A 709 42.01 46.97 -7.70
CA HIS A 709 43.15 47.87 -7.47
C HIS A 709 44.51 47.19 -7.57
N ARG A 710 44.58 45.83 -7.36
CA ARG A 710 45.86 45.13 -7.31
C ARG A 710 45.71 43.63 -7.54
N THR A 711 46.83 43.01 -7.87
CA THR A 711 46.98 41.55 -7.89
C THR A 711 47.98 41.16 -6.79
N ASP A 712 47.55 40.28 -5.89
CA ASP A 712 48.38 39.76 -4.81
C ASP A 712 48.78 38.32 -5.11
N ARG A 713 50.02 37.98 -4.96
CA ARG A 713 50.52 36.60 -4.95
C ARG A 713 50.61 36.17 -3.52
N ILE A 714 49.90 35.08 -3.18
CA ILE A 714 49.83 34.55 -1.83
C ILE A 714 50.71 33.32 -1.72
N ARG A 715 51.34 33.18 -0.60
CA ARG A 715 52.18 32.00 -0.31
C ARG A 715 51.37 30.71 -0.38
N PRO A 716 52.04 29.59 -0.71
CA PRO A 716 51.39 28.29 -0.65
C PRO A 716 50.60 28.10 0.64
N THR A 717 49.39 27.61 0.55
CA THR A 717 48.46 27.47 1.68
C THR A 717 48.03 26.03 1.81
N SER A 718 48.08 25.45 2.95
CA SER A 718 47.62 24.10 3.23
C SER A 718 46.75 24.06 4.44
N VAL A 719 45.72 23.19 4.36
CA VAL A 719 44.81 22.86 5.48
C VAL A 719 44.76 21.35 5.56
N SER A 720 44.94 20.81 6.77
CA SER A 720 44.78 19.39 7.06
C SER A 720 43.83 19.19 8.24
N LEU A 721 43.03 18.16 8.10
CA LEU A 721 42.10 17.69 9.14
C LEU A 721 42.34 16.20 9.33
N HIS A 722 42.49 15.79 10.58
CA HIS A 722 42.52 14.39 10.97
C HIS A 722 41.58 14.17 12.14
N THR A 723 40.71 13.20 12.03
CA THR A 723 39.82 12.83 13.13
C THR A 723 39.69 11.32 13.22
N ASP A 724 39.59 10.85 14.43
CA ASP A 724 39.27 9.44 14.76
C ASP A 724 38.26 9.38 15.91
N SER A 725 38.07 8.21 16.49
CA SER A 725 37.14 8.01 17.59
C SER A 725 37.57 8.73 18.89
N ALA A 726 38.84 9.11 19.00
CA ALA A 726 39.43 9.67 20.22
C ALA A 726 39.75 11.16 20.10
N ALA A 727 40.14 11.65 18.92
CA ALA A 727 40.59 13.03 18.76
C ALA A 727 40.32 13.63 17.40
N THR A 728 40.25 14.95 17.32
CA THR A 728 40.24 15.72 16.09
C THR A 728 41.37 16.74 16.10
N ARG A 729 42.17 16.79 15.04
CA ARG A 729 43.23 17.75 14.84
C ARG A 729 43.07 18.41 13.47
N ALA A 730 43.20 19.74 13.47
CA ALA A 730 43.21 20.53 12.24
C ALA A 730 44.46 21.46 12.25
N GLU A 731 45.11 21.57 11.10
CA GLU A 731 46.27 22.42 10.92
C GLU A 731 46.08 23.24 9.63
N ALA A 732 46.46 24.50 9.67
CA ALA A 732 46.52 25.34 8.47
C ALA A 732 47.83 26.12 8.47
N ALA A 733 48.42 26.21 7.29
CA ALA A 733 49.67 26.95 7.05
C ALA A 733 49.59 27.75 5.77
N SER A 734 50.11 28.98 5.76
CA SER A 734 50.20 29.85 4.62
C SER A 734 51.32 30.88 4.79
N GLY A 735 52.46 30.67 4.17
CA GLY A 735 53.61 31.49 4.43
C GLY A 735 54.03 31.45 5.87
N ASP A 736 53.99 32.60 6.55
CA ASP A 736 54.26 32.71 7.99
C ASP A 736 53.08 32.50 8.92
N LEU A 737 51.90 32.15 8.39
CA LEU A 737 50.74 31.71 9.16
C LEU A 737 50.86 30.23 9.53
N SER A 738 50.68 29.97 10.78
CA SER A 738 50.47 28.61 11.33
C SER A 738 49.27 28.61 12.26
N LEU A 739 48.31 27.75 11.99
CA LEU A 739 47.16 27.48 12.84
C LEU A 739 47.16 26.01 13.25
N THR A 740 47.01 25.73 14.49
CA THR A 740 46.80 24.37 15.00
C THR A 740 45.58 24.35 15.91
N PHE A 741 44.69 23.42 15.67
CA PHE A 741 43.53 23.14 16.49
C PHE A 741 43.56 21.67 16.88
N SER A 742 43.26 21.37 18.12
CA SER A 742 43.16 19.99 18.60
C SER A 742 42.09 19.85 19.67
N THR A 743 41.38 18.73 19.63
CA THR A 743 40.38 18.35 20.64
C THR A 743 40.46 16.85 20.92
N PRO A 744 40.30 16.38 22.18
CA PRO A 744 40.21 14.96 22.53
C PRO A 744 38.81 14.43 22.28
N GLN A 745 38.19 14.76 21.13
CA GLN A 745 36.84 14.35 20.72
C GLN A 745 36.87 14.02 19.25
N SER A 746 36.03 13.03 18.87
CA SER A 746 35.78 12.77 17.46
C SER A 746 35.06 13.95 16.77
N ALA A 747 35.11 14.04 15.45
CA ALA A 747 34.43 15.09 14.71
C ALA A 747 32.92 15.16 14.99
N ASP A 748 32.25 14.02 15.11
CA ASP A 748 30.82 13.98 15.43
C ASP A 748 30.52 14.52 16.82
N SER A 749 31.36 14.15 17.82
CA SER A 749 31.27 14.64 19.17
C SER A 749 31.55 16.13 19.26
N LEU A 750 32.55 16.61 18.50
CA LEU A 750 32.89 18.02 18.37
C LEU A 750 31.75 18.84 17.77
N ILE A 751 31.14 18.38 16.64
CA ILE A 751 29.99 19.05 16.00
C ILE A 751 28.80 19.11 16.96
N ALA A 752 28.51 18.02 17.66
CA ALA A 752 27.45 17.99 18.67
C ALA A 752 27.73 18.95 19.83
N ALA A 753 28.99 19.02 20.30
CA ALA A 753 29.41 19.96 21.34
C ALA A 753 29.31 21.41 20.88
N LEU A 754 29.79 21.74 19.66
CA LEU A 754 29.66 23.09 19.08
C LEU A 754 28.19 23.51 18.93
N THR A 755 27.32 22.58 18.52
CA THR A 755 25.88 22.83 18.39
C THR A 755 25.24 23.11 19.74
N ARG A 756 25.63 22.37 20.80
CA ARG A 756 25.20 22.66 22.19
C ARG A 756 25.69 24.00 22.65
N SER A 757 26.98 24.28 22.41
CA SER A 757 27.62 25.55 22.80
C SER A 757 26.92 26.75 22.18
N ALA A 758 26.61 26.65 20.85
CA ALA A 758 25.94 27.70 20.11
C ALA A 758 24.53 27.97 20.68
N ARG A 759 23.77 26.89 21.00
CA ARG A 759 22.44 27.04 21.62
C ARG A 759 22.53 27.65 23.03
N THR A 760 23.47 27.19 23.86
CA THR A 760 23.64 27.71 25.20
C THR A 760 24.05 29.18 25.16
N LEU A 761 25.00 29.54 24.28
CA LEU A 761 25.44 30.93 24.13
C LEU A 761 24.31 31.82 23.57
N ALA A 762 23.57 31.36 22.54
CA ALA A 762 22.43 32.09 22.03
C ALA A 762 21.36 32.32 23.11
N GLY A 763 21.00 31.29 23.87
CA GLY A 763 20.08 31.41 25.00
C GLY A 763 20.58 32.37 26.11
N GLN A 764 21.88 32.41 26.37
CA GLN A 764 22.46 33.37 27.31
C GLN A 764 22.51 34.81 26.79
N ILE A 765 22.73 34.97 25.47
CA ILE A 765 22.65 36.28 24.82
C ILE A 765 21.20 36.79 24.84
N ASP A 766 20.24 35.96 24.51
CA ASP A 766 18.80 36.30 24.55
C ASP A 766 18.36 36.65 25.99
N ALA A 767 18.87 35.91 26.98
CA ALA A 767 18.63 36.18 28.40
C ALA A 767 19.49 37.33 28.94
N GLN A 768 20.36 37.96 28.11
CA GLN A 768 21.30 39.01 28.51
C GLN A 768 22.12 38.62 29.74
N SER A 769 22.58 37.39 29.85
CA SER A 769 23.25 36.85 31.06
C SER A 769 24.35 35.88 30.66
N ILE A 770 25.55 36.08 31.12
CA ILE A 770 26.68 35.19 30.86
C ILE A 770 26.97 34.33 32.11
N ASP A 771 26.50 33.08 32.07
CA ASP A 771 26.71 32.11 33.15
C ASP A 771 27.74 31.05 32.71
N MET A 772 28.97 31.21 33.27
CA MET A 772 30.08 30.29 32.96
C MET A 772 29.90 28.90 33.55
N GLU A 773 29.04 28.71 34.56
CA GLU A 773 28.75 27.39 35.12
C GLU A 773 27.94 26.53 34.14
N GLN A 774 27.11 27.19 33.34
CA GLN A 774 26.35 26.52 32.27
C GLN A 774 27.11 26.48 30.94
N LEU A 775 27.88 27.52 30.62
CA LEU A 775 28.57 27.66 29.34
C LEU A 775 29.77 26.73 29.23
N LYS A 776 30.61 26.64 30.28
CA LYS A 776 31.84 25.82 30.26
C LYS A 776 31.57 24.34 29.96
N PRO A 777 30.60 23.64 30.58
CA PRO A 777 30.32 22.25 30.28
C PRO A 777 29.71 22.05 28.85
N ALA A 778 29.15 23.10 28.27
CA ALA A 778 28.63 23.06 26.91
C ALA A 778 29.73 23.23 25.85
N LEU A 779 30.85 23.87 26.19
CA LEU A 779 31.99 24.07 25.30
C LEU A 779 32.72 22.74 25.06
N PRO A 780 33.25 22.46 23.87
CA PRO A 780 34.13 21.34 23.63
C PRO A 780 35.50 21.59 24.32
N ASP A 781 36.15 20.53 24.70
CA ASP A 781 37.55 20.61 25.03
C ASP A 781 38.39 20.93 23.80
N PHE A 782 39.23 21.95 23.82
CA PHE A 782 40.08 22.30 22.69
C PHE A 782 41.38 23.01 23.07
N ALA A 783 42.32 22.91 22.18
CA ALA A 783 43.48 23.78 22.16
C ALA A 783 43.63 24.39 20.76
N LEU A 784 43.69 25.71 20.68
CA LEU A 784 43.89 26.49 19.49
C LEU A 784 45.16 27.32 19.62
N ARG A 785 45.99 27.28 18.57
CA ARG A 785 47.12 28.19 18.47
C ARG A 785 47.20 28.76 17.06
N VAL A 786 47.34 30.06 16.96
CA VAL A 786 47.50 30.79 15.70
C VAL A 786 48.76 31.69 15.85
N SER A 787 49.65 31.60 14.91
CA SER A 787 50.79 32.51 14.76
C SER A 787 50.87 32.94 13.28
N ALA A 788 50.96 34.21 13.04
CA ALA A 788 51.00 34.77 11.71
C ALA A 788 51.86 36.02 11.67
N GLY A 789 52.67 36.14 10.65
CA GLY A 789 53.40 37.35 10.29
C GLY A 789 52.70 38.15 9.19
N PRO A 790 53.46 38.98 8.43
CA PRO A 790 52.84 39.85 7.40
C PRO A 790 52.61 39.16 6.06
N ASP A 791 53.20 37.94 5.80
CA ASP A 791 53.25 37.32 4.50
C ASP A 791 52.44 36.01 4.46
N ASN A 792 51.13 36.13 4.49
CA ASN A 792 50.17 35.01 4.48
C ASN A 792 48.81 35.39 3.89
N ILE A 793 47.96 34.38 3.70
CA ILE A 793 46.64 34.56 3.13
C ILE A 793 45.71 35.44 4.03
N LEU A 794 45.83 35.31 5.37
CA LEU A 794 44.99 36.06 6.31
C LEU A 794 45.27 37.57 6.19
N ASN A 795 46.55 37.96 6.23
CA ASN A 795 46.93 39.36 6.12
C ASN A 795 46.64 39.93 4.73
N SER A 796 46.79 39.11 3.68
CA SER A 796 46.43 39.49 2.32
C SER A 796 44.93 39.77 2.17
N LEU A 797 44.09 38.98 2.76
CA LEU A 797 42.61 39.18 2.78
C LEU A 797 42.25 40.43 3.62
N LEU A 798 42.86 40.65 4.77
CA LEU A 798 42.60 41.80 5.62
C LEU A 798 43.06 43.12 4.97
N LYS A 799 44.17 43.12 4.21
CA LYS A 799 44.63 44.26 3.44
C LYS A 799 43.60 44.77 2.41
N SER A 800 42.73 43.92 1.93
CA SER A 800 41.62 44.32 1.04
C SER A 800 40.61 45.20 1.77
N ARG A 801 40.54 45.09 3.10
CA ARG A 801 39.69 45.92 3.98
C ARG A 801 40.49 47.01 4.67
N LYS A 802 41.66 47.34 4.20
CA LYS A 802 42.58 48.33 4.78
C LYS A 802 43.05 47.98 6.16
N ILE A 803 43.06 46.69 6.55
CA ILE A 803 43.60 46.18 7.76
C ILE A 803 44.87 45.40 7.44
N ALA A 804 45.94 45.60 8.21
CA ALA A 804 47.16 44.82 8.13
C ALA A 804 47.79 44.67 9.52
N PHE A 805 48.64 43.66 9.72
CA PHE A 805 49.37 43.45 10.92
C PHE A 805 50.80 42.95 10.58
N ASP A 806 51.75 43.16 11.48
CA ASP A 806 53.12 42.65 11.37
C ASP A 806 53.24 41.27 12.06
N ALA A 807 52.57 41.08 13.19
CA ALA A 807 52.47 39.80 13.84
C ALA A 807 51.11 39.63 14.54
N LEU A 808 50.57 38.40 14.48
CA LEU A 808 49.37 37.95 15.17
C LEU A 808 49.68 36.64 15.89
N ASN A 809 49.48 36.62 17.20
CA ASN A 809 49.52 35.42 18.01
C ASN A 809 48.20 35.26 18.76
N ALA A 810 47.55 34.11 18.61
CA ALA A 810 46.35 33.80 19.35
C ALA A 810 46.43 32.37 19.94
N GLU A 811 46.06 32.26 21.18
CA GLU A 811 45.95 30.98 21.86
C GLU A 811 44.60 30.87 22.53
N GLY A 812 43.96 29.70 22.38
CA GLY A 812 42.71 29.37 23.05
C GLY A 812 42.78 27.99 23.66
N VAL A 813 42.31 27.83 24.86
CA VAL A 813 42.26 26.53 25.53
C VAL A 813 40.98 26.39 26.37
N ASN A 814 40.39 25.22 26.28
CA ASN A 814 39.34 24.76 27.20
C ASN A 814 39.55 23.27 27.45
N CYS A 815 39.56 22.85 28.68
CA CYS A 815 39.52 21.45 29.09
C CYS A 815 39.01 21.32 30.52
N ASP A 816 38.67 20.11 30.96
CA ASP A 816 38.16 19.89 32.33
C ASP A 816 39.09 20.40 33.43
N SER A 817 40.40 20.27 33.26
CA SER A 817 41.43 20.64 34.23
C SER A 817 41.87 22.09 34.13
N LEU A 818 41.57 22.79 33.03
CA LEU A 818 41.95 24.18 32.83
C LEU A 818 40.76 25.08 32.62
N PRO A 819 40.78 26.33 33.11
CA PRO A 819 39.74 27.29 32.79
C PRO A 819 39.79 27.68 31.32
N VAL A 820 38.63 28.09 30.77
CA VAL A 820 38.55 28.69 29.41
C VAL A 820 39.53 29.88 29.41
N SER A 821 40.45 29.90 28.45
CA SER A 821 41.39 30.98 28.23
C SER A 821 41.57 31.28 26.75
N ILE A 822 41.45 32.53 26.38
CA ILE A 822 41.69 33.02 25.00
C ILE A 822 42.62 34.21 25.12
N ARG A 823 43.78 34.16 24.47
CA ARG A 823 44.74 35.25 24.40
C ARG A 823 44.97 35.61 22.94
N LEU A 824 44.97 36.87 22.67
CA LEU A 824 45.30 37.45 21.37
C LEU A 824 46.34 38.55 21.58
N ARG A 825 47.37 38.55 20.75
CA ARG A 825 48.34 39.62 20.64
C ARG A 825 48.59 39.90 19.16
N THR A 826 48.40 41.13 18.76
CA THR A 826 48.71 41.62 17.42
C THR A 826 49.72 42.75 17.52
N GLU A 827 50.73 42.73 16.66
CA GLU A 827 51.72 43.79 16.55
C GLU A 827 51.62 44.48 15.21
N GLY A 828 51.84 45.79 15.18
CA GLY A 828 51.81 46.60 13.95
C GLY A 828 50.41 46.64 13.30
N LEU A 829 49.33 46.62 14.07
CA LEU A 829 47.97 46.61 13.54
C LEU A 829 47.64 47.95 12.89
N ALA A 830 47.57 47.97 11.57
CA ALA A 830 47.15 49.13 10.76
C ALA A 830 45.70 49.05 10.34
N TYR A 831 44.91 50.12 10.53
CA TYR A 831 43.59 50.32 10.00
C TYR A 831 43.50 51.69 9.30
N GLY A 832 43.53 51.71 7.98
CA GLY A 832 43.66 52.92 7.22
C GLY A 832 45.00 53.64 7.48
N ASN A 833 44.92 54.83 8.04
CA ASN A 833 46.09 55.64 8.39
C ASN A 833 46.49 55.51 9.89
N VAL A 834 45.74 54.75 10.69
CA VAL A 834 46.03 54.55 12.09
C VAL A 834 46.83 53.25 12.26
N VAL A 835 47.96 53.35 12.92
CA VAL A 835 48.83 52.20 13.26
C VAL A 835 48.92 52.05 14.76
N LEU A 836 48.55 50.91 15.28
CA LEU A 836 48.70 50.52 16.65
C LEU A 836 49.90 49.59 16.78
N ASP A 837 50.78 49.87 17.71
CA ASP A 837 52.00 49.07 17.95
C ASP A 837 51.63 47.67 18.43
N THR A 838 50.77 47.60 19.43
CA THR A 838 50.35 46.30 19.99
C THR A 838 48.88 46.38 20.40
N VAL A 839 48.12 45.36 20.05
CA VAL A 839 46.77 45.12 20.59
C VAL A 839 46.75 43.74 21.26
N THR A 840 46.22 43.71 22.45
CA THR A 840 46.09 42.48 23.26
C THR A 840 44.68 42.26 23.70
N ALA A 841 44.22 41.02 23.70
CA ALA A 841 42.98 40.60 24.35
C ALA A 841 43.28 39.33 25.16
N ASP A 842 42.94 39.36 26.42
CA ASP A 842 43.00 38.20 27.32
C ASP A 842 41.60 37.99 27.91
N ILE A 843 41.02 36.87 27.64
CA ILE A 843 39.72 36.47 28.13
C ILE A 843 39.89 35.13 28.84
N ARG A 844 39.55 35.06 30.11
CA ARG A 844 39.71 33.83 30.88
C ARG A 844 38.58 33.64 31.89
N GLN A 845 38.26 32.41 32.12
CA GLN A 845 37.38 32.03 33.21
C GLN A 845 38.14 32.02 34.54
N ASN A 846 37.56 32.65 35.56
CA ASN A 846 38.03 32.58 36.94
C ASN A 846 36.85 32.24 37.86
N GLY A 847 36.67 30.93 38.15
CA GLY A 847 35.50 30.43 38.84
C GLY A 847 34.23 30.70 38.02
N LYS A 848 33.28 31.43 38.58
CA LYS A 848 32.03 31.82 37.91
C LYS A 848 32.15 33.07 37.02
N ARG A 849 33.28 33.72 37.03
CA ARG A 849 33.55 34.97 36.33
C ARG A 849 34.20 34.72 34.98
N LEU A 850 33.79 35.49 34.00
CA LEU A 850 34.52 35.66 32.75
C LEU A 850 35.30 36.97 32.84
N GLU A 851 36.60 36.87 33.09
CA GLU A 851 37.49 38.03 33.13
C GLU A 851 37.95 38.39 31.73
N TYR A 852 38.04 39.67 31.45
CA TYR A 852 38.56 40.15 30.17
C TYR A 852 39.51 41.31 30.37
N ALA A 853 40.54 41.36 29.55
CA ALA A 853 41.49 42.48 29.49
C ALA A 853 41.82 42.76 28.03
N LEU A 854 41.44 43.92 27.55
CA LEU A 854 41.78 44.42 26.23
C LEU A 854 42.81 45.55 26.39
N GLY A 855 43.89 45.50 25.68
CA GLY A 855 44.93 46.48 25.74
C GLY A 855 45.35 46.94 24.36
N LEU A 856 45.66 48.17 24.22
CA LEU A 856 46.28 48.75 23.02
C LEU A 856 47.48 49.62 23.36
N ALA A 857 48.51 49.51 22.58
CA ALA A 857 49.66 50.42 22.59
C ALA A 857 49.73 51.17 21.26
N ASN A 858 49.90 52.44 21.30
CA ASN A 858 49.95 53.31 20.13
C ASN A 858 51.35 53.41 19.58
N ALA A 859 51.51 53.38 18.30
CA ALA A 859 52.82 53.45 17.63
C ALA A 859 53.44 54.85 17.88
N PRO A 860 54.80 54.90 17.96
CA PRO A 860 55.49 56.20 17.96
C PRO A 860 55.12 57.07 16.78
N GLY A 861 54.84 58.36 17.01
CA GLY A 861 54.37 59.31 15.97
C GLY A 861 52.85 59.52 15.91
N ASN A 862 52.08 58.71 16.58
CA ASN A 862 50.66 59.00 16.85
C ASN A 862 50.46 59.91 18.08
N LEU A 863 49.19 60.10 18.52
CA LEU A 863 48.87 60.93 19.71
C LEU A 863 49.67 60.52 20.92
N ASP A 864 50.57 61.34 21.42
CA ASP A 864 51.45 61.11 22.57
C ASP A 864 50.69 60.96 23.92
N ASN A 865 49.52 61.56 24.00
CA ASN A 865 48.67 61.51 25.19
C ASN A 865 47.99 60.11 25.33
N ILE A 866 47.90 59.34 24.25
CA ILE A 866 47.31 58.00 24.28
C ILE A 866 48.42 57.02 23.85
N ALA A 867 49.42 56.77 24.65
CA ALA A 867 50.45 55.79 24.35
C ALA A 867 49.99 54.36 24.67
N ARG A 868 49.19 54.20 25.71
CA ARG A 868 48.55 52.92 26.08
C ARG A 868 47.12 53.20 26.53
N ALA A 869 46.18 52.33 26.08
CA ALA A 869 44.84 52.33 26.69
C ALA A 869 44.41 50.86 26.88
N GLY A 870 43.47 50.66 27.74
CA GLY A 870 42.97 49.32 28.00
C GLY A 870 41.61 49.32 28.68
N LEU A 871 40.90 48.23 28.45
CA LEU A 871 39.63 47.94 29.08
C LEU A 871 39.76 46.57 29.75
N TYR A 872 39.53 46.48 31.04
CA TYR A 872 39.53 45.23 31.76
C TYR A 872 38.37 45.12 32.75
N GLY A 873 37.97 43.93 33.04
CA GLY A 873 36.86 43.70 33.96
C GLY A 873 36.42 42.24 34.01
N HIS A 874 35.22 42.06 34.45
CA HIS A 874 34.62 40.71 34.48
C HIS A 874 33.12 40.73 34.23
N LEU A 875 32.58 39.62 33.81
CA LEU A 875 31.16 39.36 33.67
C LEU A 875 30.77 38.17 34.54
N VAL A 876 29.64 38.26 35.24
CA VAL A 876 29.05 37.18 36.03
C VAL A 876 27.53 37.29 35.90
N ARG A 877 26.94 36.36 35.18
CA ARG A 877 25.51 36.41 34.90
C ARG A 877 25.09 37.76 34.32
N ASN A 878 24.28 38.51 35.02
CA ASN A 878 23.78 39.81 34.63
C ASN A 878 24.44 40.97 35.39
N THR A 879 25.68 40.76 35.78
CA THR A 879 26.54 41.78 36.38
C THR A 879 27.86 41.87 35.66
N GLY A 880 28.38 43.05 35.47
CA GLY A 880 29.67 43.26 34.84
C GLY A 880 30.42 44.43 35.45
N GLN A 881 31.74 44.29 35.48
CA GLN A 881 32.65 45.36 35.81
C GLN A 881 33.46 45.72 34.57
N ALA A 882 33.62 47.00 34.31
CA ALA A 882 34.42 47.52 33.21
C ALA A 882 35.31 48.66 33.74
N ASN A 883 36.61 48.52 33.57
CA ASN A 883 37.60 49.54 33.95
C ASN A 883 38.34 49.94 32.66
N LEU A 884 38.17 51.17 32.25
CA LEU A 884 38.88 51.81 31.13
C LEU A 884 40.00 52.71 31.67
N TYR A 885 41.19 52.56 31.09
CA TYR A 885 42.32 53.43 31.40
C TYR A 885 43.02 53.84 30.12
N GLN A 886 43.73 55.01 30.27
CA GLN A 886 44.64 55.49 29.24
C GLN A 886 45.88 56.07 29.93
N ARG A 887 47.06 55.82 29.33
CA ARG A 887 48.35 56.34 29.77
C ARG A 887 49.05 57.04 28.62
N ASN A 888 49.75 58.15 28.97
CA ASN A 888 50.59 58.79 27.99
C ASN A 888 51.94 58.06 27.84
N ARG A 889 52.80 58.59 26.98
CA ARG A 889 54.12 57.99 26.69
C ARG A 889 55.06 57.95 27.86
N ALA A 890 54.96 58.91 28.81
CA ALA A 890 55.73 58.93 30.09
C ALA A 890 55.15 57.94 31.12
N GLY A 891 54.14 57.12 30.78
CA GLY A 891 53.54 56.15 31.66
C GLY A 891 52.52 56.74 32.65
N ARG A 892 52.25 58.04 32.63
CA ARG A 892 51.31 58.70 33.52
C ARG A 892 49.86 58.43 32.99
N GLU A 893 48.96 58.07 33.95
CA GLU A 893 47.56 57.91 33.66
C GLU A 893 46.88 59.26 33.42
N GLY A 894 46.22 59.41 32.23
CA GLY A 894 45.48 60.59 31.86
C GLY A 894 43.96 60.39 31.93
N PHE A 895 43.58 59.13 31.87
CA PHE A 895 42.17 58.74 31.95
C PHE A 895 42.05 57.42 32.72
N ARG A 896 41.07 57.36 33.58
CA ARG A 896 40.68 56.12 34.27
C ARG A 896 39.21 56.26 34.65
N PHE A 897 38.43 55.21 34.33
CA PHE A 897 37.00 55.18 34.60
C PHE A 897 36.54 53.75 34.83
N GLY A 898 36.03 53.43 35.99
CA GLY A 898 35.53 52.13 36.35
C GLY A 898 34.05 52.14 36.54
N LEU A 899 33.38 51.13 36.05
CA LEU A 899 31.94 50.94 36.15
C LEU A 899 31.63 49.53 36.64
N ASP A 900 30.72 49.45 37.60
CA ASP A 900 29.97 48.24 37.89
C ASP A 900 28.57 48.36 37.25
N VAL A 901 28.21 47.40 36.45
CA VAL A 901 26.95 47.40 35.72
C VAL A 901 26.15 46.17 36.11
N THR A 902 24.91 46.38 36.45
CA THR A 902 23.94 45.33 36.66
C THR A 902 22.75 45.53 35.69
N TRP A 903 22.26 44.46 35.12
CA TRP A 903 21.13 44.58 34.20
C TRP A 903 20.10 43.46 34.44
N THR A 904 18.86 43.79 34.17
CA THR A 904 17.73 42.87 34.20
C THR A 904 16.89 43.10 32.93
N ASP A 905 15.88 42.31 32.72
CA ASP A 905 14.97 42.45 31.56
C ASP A 905 14.31 43.85 31.43
N SER A 906 14.36 44.67 32.52
CA SER A 906 13.69 45.95 32.55
C SER A 906 14.58 47.14 32.92
N LEU A 907 15.82 46.90 33.36
CA LEU A 907 16.67 47.91 33.98
C LEU A 907 18.17 47.62 33.73
N VAL A 908 18.91 48.62 33.29
CA VAL A 908 20.38 48.65 33.38
C VAL A 908 20.79 49.67 34.41
N ARG A 909 21.58 49.26 35.41
CA ARG A 909 22.11 50.15 36.43
C ARG A 909 23.64 50.09 36.39
N ALA A 910 24.26 51.24 36.26
CA ALA A 910 25.70 51.41 36.29
C ALA A 910 26.08 52.28 37.48
N SER A 911 27.18 51.95 38.15
CA SER A 911 27.79 52.78 39.22
C SER A 911 29.29 52.92 38.98
N VAL A 912 29.81 54.06 39.25
CA VAL A 912 31.23 54.32 39.15
C VAL A 912 31.92 53.71 40.37
N THR A 913 32.97 52.95 40.11
CA THR A 913 33.70 52.16 41.15
C THR A 913 35.07 52.70 41.44
N PRO A 914 35.58 52.50 42.68
CA PRO A 914 36.94 52.80 43.01
C PRO A 914 37.99 52.08 42.13
N PRO A 915 39.21 52.70 41.91
CA PRO A 915 39.62 54.00 42.38
C PRO A 915 38.91 55.16 41.66
N ASP A 916 38.88 56.30 42.28
CA ASP A 916 38.21 57.51 41.75
C ASP A 916 38.56 57.73 40.27
N PRO A 917 37.60 58.23 39.48
CA PRO A 917 37.82 58.53 38.05
C PRO A 917 38.95 59.54 37.85
N LEU A 918 39.68 59.40 36.77
CA LEU A 918 40.71 60.31 36.36
C LEU A 918 40.40 60.85 34.96
N PHE A 919 40.27 62.13 34.83
CA PHE A 919 40.02 62.78 33.51
C PHE A 919 41.07 63.86 33.25
N GLY A 920 41.76 63.83 32.14
CA GLY A 920 42.78 64.83 31.78
C GLY A 920 43.95 64.91 32.80
N PHE A 921 44.34 63.72 33.35
CA PHE A 921 45.41 63.56 34.40
C PHE A 921 45.02 64.06 35.81
N GLU A 922 43.75 64.42 36.01
CA GLU A 922 43.28 64.98 37.28
C GLU A 922 42.23 64.02 37.90
N PRO A 923 42.35 63.72 39.23
CA PRO A 923 41.40 62.83 39.91
C PRO A 923 40.09 63.58 40.19
N TRP A 924 39.02 62.86 40.03
CA TRP A 924 37.64 63.27 40.28
C TRP A 924 37.05 62.44 41.41
N THR A 925 36.56 63.12 42.47
CA THR A 925 35.85 62.42 43.54
C THR A 925 34.41 62.17 43.16
N VAL A 926 33.91 60.92 43.41
CA VAL A 926 32.52 60.53 43.08
C VAL A 926 31.72 60.35 44.37
N ASN A 927 30.48 60.70 44.38
CA ASN A 927 29.61 60.54 45.56
C ASN A 927 29.48 59.06 45.91
N ARG A 928 29.44 58.74 47.21
CA ARG A 928 29.20 57.36 47.67
C ARG A 928 27.79 56.91 47.29
N GLY A 929 27.67 55.66 46.74
CA GLY A 929 26.44 55.08 46.36
C GLY A 929 25.90 55.64 45.05
N ASN A 930 26.76 56.28 44.23
CA ASN A 930 26.41 56.79 42.89
C ASN A 930 25.81 55.72 42.01
N TYR A 931 24.91 56.14 41.13
CA TYR A 931 24.39 55.25 40.11
C TYR A 931 23.76 56.03 38.93
N LEU A 932 23.71 55.36 37.81
CA LEU A 932 22.91 55.73 36.63
C LEU A 932 22.08 54.50 36.24
N ALA A 933 20.79 54.62 36.28
CA ALA A 933 19.88 53.54 35.96
C ALA A 933 19.00 53.93 34.77
N TYR A 934 18.99 53.08 33.72
CA TYR A 934 18.15 53.18 32.58
C TYR A 934 17.10 52.08 32.54
N ARG A 935 15.85 52.46 32.68
CA ARG A 935 14.72 51.51 32.54
C ARG A 935 14.28 51.45 31.07
N PHE A 936 13.98 50.30 30.58
CA PHE A 936 13.58 50.12 29.18
C PHE A 936 12.20 50.76 28.82
N ASP A 937 11.47 51.21 29.83
CA ASP A 937 10.31 52.10 29.68
C ASP A 937 10.71 53.59 29.43
N LYS A 938 11.99 53.86 29.11
CA LYS A 938 12.62 55.16 28.80
C LYS A 938 12.79 56.08 30.00
N ARG A 939 12.73 55.59 31.22
CA ARG A 939 13.03 56.34 32.40
C ARG A 939 14.52 56.24 32.75
N VAL A 940 15.10 57.38 33.13
CA VAL A 940 16.47 57.44 33.62
C VAL A 940 16.41 57.90 35.10
N GLU A 941 17.01 57.11 35.96
CA GLU A 941 17.18 57.45 37.35
C GLU A 941 18.69 57.59 37.62
N ALA A 942 19.13 58.65 38.22
CA ALA A 942 20.56 58.89 38.44
C ALA A 942 20.79 59.67 39.75
N ASP A 943 21.86 59.26 40.41
CA ASP A 943 22.53 60.05 41.49
C ASP A 943 24.01 59.89 41.28
N LEU A 944 24.56 60.59 40.33
CA LEU A 944 25.96 60.63 39.99
C LEU A 944 26.44 62.09 40.16
N ASP A 945 27.40 62.32 41.09
CA ASP A 945 27.99 63.60 41.34
C ASP A 945 29.48 63.42 41.38
N MET A 946 30.19 64.02 40.45
CA MET A 946 31.66 63.98 40.36
C MET A 946 32.20 65.38 40.50
N THR A 947 33.25 65.51 41.34
CA THR A 947 33.84 66.83 41.65
C THR A 947 35.37 66.78 41.52
N HIS A 948 35.94 67.85 40.96
CA HIS A 948 37.40 68.12 40.98
C HIS A 948 37.64 69.62 41.13
N GLY A 949 38.17 70.04 42.29
CA GLY A 949 38.28 71.46 42.60
C GLY A 949 36.93 72.15 42.51
N ASP A 950 36.89 73.26 41.72
CA ASP A 950 35.62 74.01 41.48
C ASP A 950 34.77 73.36 40.33
N GLN A 951 35.25 72.36 39.71
CA GLN A 951 34.48 71.70 38.60
C GLN A 951 33.60 70.62 39.23
N ARG A 952 32.36 70.57 38.68
CA ARG A 952 31.37 69.55 39.11
C ARG A 952 30.60 69.05 37.91
N PHE A 953 30.46 67.72 37.85
CA PHE A 953 29.58 67.02 36.92
C PHE A 953 28.54 66.24 37.70
N ALA A 954 27.29 66.60 37.63
CA ALA A 954 26.24 65.92 38.36
C ALA A 954 25.06 65.60 37.47
N ILE A 955 24.62 64.34 37.51
CA ILE A 955 23.40 63.82 36.94
C ILE A 955 22.54 63.31 38.10
N ARG A 956 21.42 63.95 38.36
CA ARG A 956 20.47 63.57 39.41
C ARG A 956 19.07 63.51 38.86
N THR A 957 18.36 62.43 39.15
CA THR A 957 16.92 62.40 38.87
C THR A 957 16.20 63.19 39.87
N LEU A 958 15.59 64.28 39.45
CA LEU A 958 14.63 65.04 40.22
C LEU A 958 13.34 64.25 40.39
N SER A 959 12.83 64.10 41.58
CA SER A 959 11.54 63.48 41.87
C SER A 959 10.46 63.98 40.95
N LEU A 960 9.66 63.09 40.37
CA LEU A 960 8.59 63.39 39.39
C LEU A 960 7.52 64.40 39.81
N ILE A 961 7.68 65.08 40.97
CA ILE A 961 6.76 66.07 41.51
C ILE A 961 7.06 67.47 40.99
N HIS A 962 8.20 67.73 40.36
CA HIS A 962 8.56 69.07 39.82
C HIS A 962 9.24 69.00 38.45
N ILE A 963 8.49 68.68 37.45
CA ILE A 963 8.81 69.06 36.07
C ILE A 963 7.87 70.21 35.74
N SER A 964 8.19 71.41 36.19
CA SER A 964 7.68 72.66 35.66
C SER A 964 8.84 73.42 35.06
N GLU A 965 8.77 73.60 33.74
CA GLU A 965 9.45 74.54 32.86
C GLU A 965 11.01 74.47 32.71
N PRO A 966 11.50 74.58 31.48
CA PRO A 966 12.90 74.70 31.18
C PRO A 966 13.31 76.15 31.41
N THR A 967 14.04 76.40 32.46
CA THR A 967 14.77 77.69 32.60
C THR A 967 15.88 77.77 31.54
N ARG A 968 15.64 78.60 30.54
CA ARG A 968 16.68 79.14 29.68
C ARG A 968 17.71 79.89 30.54
N ARG A 969 18.98 79.60 30.30
CA ARG A 969 20.18 80.48 30.46
C ARG A 969 21.40 79.65 30.75
N THR A 970 22.51 79.83 30.15
CA THR A 970 23.20 80.92 29.48
C THR A 970 24.40 80.41 28.74
N PRO A 971 24.97 81.11 27.77
CA PRO A 971 26.03 80.60 26.87
C PRO A 971 27.32 80.49 27.63
N ILE A 972 28.07 79.49 27.39
CA ILE A 972 29.46 79.29 27.87
C ILE A 972 30.38 79.76 26.77
N SER A 973 31.18 80.75 27.08
CA SER A 973 32.39 81.17 26.36
C SER A 973 33.46 80.08 26.35
#